data_a24f536b2ba3c170c5b87ae140dd0fac
#
_entry.id   a24f536b2ba3c170c5b87ae140dd0fac
#
_cell.length_a   1.000
_cell.length_b   1.000
_cell.length_c   1.000
_cell.angle_alpha   90.00
_cell.angle_beta   90.00
_cell.angle_gamma   90.00
#
_symmetry.space_group_name_H-M   'P 1'
#
loop_
_entity.id
_entity.type
_entity.pdbx_description
1 polymer ?
#
loop_
_entity_poly.entity_id
_entity_poly.type
_entity_poly.pdbx_seq_one_letter_code
_entity_poly.pdbx_strand_id
1 'polypeptide(L)'
;MLAISTGLTLMPPIGRRTALKLIAGSVAGSMAWSAAPWVRAATAAPAPDGRAGDAVLSIGFDKRMHTRVWRRGKPLTGWQPSEALLLASGDVTDFALVEQTAHVLDDPRHGAGRQAVFTGRSRAAGVEKQVSVSSFDAQPGLALLQVRYRNLGDVPLEVTGWRSSAYQLDDAPGGFWSFSGATHTDRRDWVQPLAADFDQRNTLAMDSSDYGGGTPVANIWRRDGGLAVGHVEPVPRPLDMPVKRTARGASIAVESPKALTLAPGQELVTERTLLAVHEGDFYAPLQQYQVFMRGEGIEGPRPPDSAFAPIWCAWGYERDFRVEQIYATLPKAKELGFEWAVLDDGWQTNEGDWKIDRRKFPRGDADMRAFTAEVRRHGMRPRLWLAPLAADPGSDVLHDHVDMLLLDKEGAFQTVTWWNALTQCPAYQPTIDFYVELVKKAIGDWGFEGIKLDGQHLNAVAPCHNPAHKHASPEDSVTGLATFWNAIYRAAHDANPEAVVELCPCGTAFAFHNLPATDQFPSSDPLSSWQVRSKGKSIKALIGERSSYAGDHVELSDNRDDFASSVGIGAVISSKFTWPKDTDRPSVPLPPGGFVLTDEREALWRRWVGLYNTHMLPKGEYLGTLYDIGFDKPEAHAIRKDGAQYYTFYAPRWDGKVELRGLPAGRWQVRDLFNETDLGVVDGGAVATLPARFERFLFLQATPAGSAA
;
A
#
# COMPACT_ATOMS: atom_id res chain seq x y z
N MET A 1 30.37 -21.14 -66.04
CA MET A 1 31.06 -22.44 -65.83
C MET A 1 31.36 -22.61 -64.35
N LEU A 2 30.97 -23.75 -63.87
CA LEU A 2 31.17 -24.40 -62.58
C LEU A 2 30.15 -24.06 -61.49
N ALA A 3 29.25 -25.02 -61.32
CA ALA A 3 28.38 -25.26 -60.19
C ALA A 3 29.15 -25.89 -59.04
N ILE A 4 28.78 -25.54 -57.79
CA ILE A 4 28.94 -26.45 -56.67
C ILE A 4 27.66 -26.42 -55.82
N SER A 5 27.02 -27.56 -55.80
CA SER A 5 25.89 -27.97 -54.96
C SER A 5 26.35 -28.24 -53.55
N THR A 6 25.54 -27.82 -52.55
CA THR A 6 25.46 -28.58 -51.30
C THR A 6 24.15 -28.31 -50.57
N GLY A 7 23.53 -29.39 -50.22
CA GLY A 7 22.27 -29.70 -49.64
C GLY A 7 21.74 -28.87 -48.51
N LEU A 8 20.48 -28.45 -48.65
CA LEU A 8 19.60 -28.07 -47.56
C LEU A 8 18.75 -29.29 -47.18
N THR A 9 18.92 -29.80 -46.00
CA THR A 9 18.04 -30.79 -45.39
C THR A 9 16.80 -30.06 -44.90
N LEU A 10 15.69 -30.28 -45.59
CA LEU A 10 14.36 -29.81 -45.21
C LEU A 10 13.86 -30.60 -44.00
N MET A 11 13.63 -29.91 -42.90
CA MET A 11 12.76 -30.45 -41.81
C MET A 11 11.29 -30.32 -42.21
N PRO A 12 10.42 -31.28 -41.82
CA PRO A 12 9.02 -31.25 -42.20
C PRO A 12 8.23 -30.17 -41.46
N PRO A 13 7.16 -29.61 -42.07
CA PRO A 13 6.36 -28.56 -41.46
C PRO A 13 5.53 -29.10 -40.28
N ILE A 14 5.74 -28.55 -39.10
CA ILE A 14 4.89 -28.76 -37.94
C ILE A 14 3.51 -28.13 -38.20
N GLY A 15 2.49 -28.96 -38.23
CA GLY A 15 1.16 -28.58 -38.63
C GLY A 15 0.52 -27.53 -37.74
N ARG A 16 -0.06 -26.52 -38.37
CA ARG A 16 -0.80 -25.38 -37.78
C ARG A 16 -2.00 -25.71 -36.88
N ARG A 17 -2.19 -26.96 -36.49
CA ARG A 17 -3.33 -27.39 -35.64
C ARG A 17 -3.00 -27.63 -34.18
N THR A 18 -1.73 -27.58 -33.75
CA THR A 18 -1.33 -27.81 -32.36
C THR A 18 -1.04 -26.51 -31.60
N ALA A 19 -0.79 -25.41 -32.30
CA ALA A 19 -0.55 -24.09 -31.67
C ALA A 19 -1.84 -23.34 -31.26
N LEU A 20 -3.01 -23.77 -31.75
CA LEU A 20 -4.31 -23.12 -31.46
C LEU A 20 -5.07 -23.73 -30.27
N LYS A 21 -4.52 -24.74 -29.60
CA LYS A 21 -5.16 -25.35 -28.42
C LYS A 21 -4.56 -24.92 -27.07
N LEU A 22 -3.54 -24.07 -27.06
CA LEU A 22 -2.91 -23.54 -25.84
C LEU A 22 -3.22 -22.06 -25.58
N ILE A 23 -3.94 -21.38 -26.47
CA ILE A 23 -4.35 -19.96 -26.31
C ILE A 23 -5.86 -19.81 -26.11
N ALA A 24 -6.65 -20.86 -26.25
CA ALA A 24 -8.11 -20.83 -26.07
C ALA A 24 -8.60 -21.33 -24.71
N GLY A 25 -7.75 -21.28 -23.68
CA GLY A 25 -8.05 -21.76 -22.32
C GLY A 25 -8.17 -20.68 -21.23
N SER A 26 -8.20 -19.40 -21.58
CA SER A 26 -8.20 -18.35 -20.55
C SER A 26 -9.15 -17.17 -20.79
N VAL A 27 -10.23 -17.36 -21.54
CA VAL A 27 -11.31 -16.36 -21.60
C VAL A 27 -12.64 -17.11 -21.74
N ALA A 28 -13.20 -17.49 -20.64
CA ALA A 28 -14.62 -17.64 -20.29
C ALA A 28 -14.71 -18.43 -18.97
N GLY A 29 -14.52 -17.72 -17.90
CA GLY A 29 -14.79 -18.21 -16.56
C GLY A 29 -15.37 -17.04 -15.80
N SER A 30 -16.68 -16.79 -15.95
CA SER A 30 -17.47 -16.35 -14.80
C SER A 30 -17.22 -17.41 -13.72
N MET A 31 -16.17 -17.24 -12.94
CA MET A 31 -15.96 -18.03 -11.74
C MET A 31 -17.07 -17.69 -10.77
N ALA A 32 -18.18 -18.41 -10.89
CA ALA A 32 -18.84 -18.87 -9.69
C ALA A 32 -17.73 -19.57 -8.90
N TRP A 33 -17.10 -18.89 -7.97
CA TRP A 33 -16.27 -19.48 -6.94
C TRP A 33 -17.19 -20.31 -6.07
N SER A 34 -17.51 -21.50 -6.55
CA SER A 34 -18.09 -22.54 -5.76
C SER A 34 -17.19 -22.78 -4.56
N ALA A 35 -17.81 -22.92 -3.40
CA ALA A 35 -17.24 -23.29 -2.11
C ALA A 35 -15.85 -23.91 -2.22
N ALA A 36 -14.87 -23.26 -1.61
CA ALA A 36 -13.46 -23.62 -1.68
C ALA A 36 -13.25 -25.14 -1.50
N PRO A 37 -12.46 -25.80 -2.37
CA PRO A 37 -12.28 -27.25 -2.36
C PRO A 37 -11.31 -27.75 -1.27
N TRP A 38 -11.21 -27.09 -0.15
CA TRP A 38 -10.21 -27.34 0.90
C TRP A 38 -10.66 -28.20 2.06
N VAL A 39 -11.86 -28.73 2.04
CA VAL A 39 -12.32 -29.60 3.12
C VAL A 39 -12.08 -31.07 2.72
N ARG A 40 -10.87 -31.58 2.96
CA ARG A 40 -10.76 -32.99 3.34
C ARG A 40 -11.15 -33.08 4.81
N ALA A 41 -12.46 -33.26 5.05
CA ALA A 41 -13.01 -33.24 6.38
C ALA A 41 -12.61 -34.50 7.15
N ALA A 42 -11.65 -34.35 8.06
CA ALA A 42 -11.74 -35.11 9.30
C ALA A 42 -12.56 -34.26 10.26
N THR A 43 -13.74 -34.71 10.71
CA THR A 43 -14.53 -34.04 11.73
C THR A 43 -13.71 -33.98 13.04
N ALA A 44 -13.25 -32.79 13.42
CA ALA A 44 -12.68 -32.59 14.74
C ALA A 44 -13.84 -32.39 15.73
N ALA A 45 -13.70 -32.86 16.97
CA ALA A 45 -14.65 -32.49 18.02
C ALA A 45 -14.64 -30.95 18.19
N PRO A 46 -15.81 -30.30 18.28
CA PRO A 46 -15.86 -28.87 18.63
C PRO A 46 -15.11 -28.61 19.92
N ALA A 47 -14.47 -27.44 20.03
CA ALA A 47 -13.80 -27.06 21.27
C ALA A 47 -14.82 -27.13 22.43
N PRO A 48 -14.46 -27.68 23.59
CA PRO A 48 -15.39 -27.95 24.70
C PRO A 48 -16.14 -26.71 25.20
N ASP A 49 -15.62 -25.52 24.92
CA ASP A 49 -16.13 -24.23 25.38
C ASP A 49 -16.81 -23.40 24.26
N GLY A 50 -17.07 -23.97 23.09
CA GLY A 50 -17.76 -23.29 21.98
C GLY A 50 -16.96 -22.15 21.36
N ARG A 51 -15.61 -22.20 21.41
CA ARG A 51 -14.73 -21.18 20.83
C ARG A 51 -14.07 -21.64 19.54
N ALA A 52 -13.87 -20.69 18.64
CA ALA A 52 -13.07 -20.84 17.43
C ALA A 52 -11.76 -20.03 17.55
N GLY A 53 -10.73 -20.37 16.78
CA GLY A 53 -9.45 -19.64 16.75
C GLY A 53 -8.30 -20.47 17.29
N ASP A 54 -7.29 -19.79 17.84
CA ASP A 54 -6.04 -20.37 18.34
C ASP A 54 -5.75 -19.95 19.81
N ALA A 55 -4.53 -20.23 20.30
CA ALA A 55 -4.11 -19.88 21.65
C ALA A 55 -3.95 -18.37 21.87
N VAL A 56 -3.76 -17.56 20.82
CA VAL A 56 -3.60 -16.11 20.88
C VAL A 56 -4.92 -15.40 20.67
N LEU A 57 -5.69 -15.80 19.65
CA LEU A 57 -7.01 -15.26 19.31
C LEU A 57 -8.05 -16.37 19.49
N SER A 58 -9.07 -16.15 20.31
CA SER A 58 -10.26 -16.99 20.30
C SER A 58 -11.54 -16.16 20.24
N ILE A 59 -12.53 -16.67 19.50
CA ILE A 59 -13.83 -16.07 19.26
C ILE A 59 -14.89 -17.04 19.79
N GLY A 60 -15.69 -16.64 20.77
CA GLY A 60 -16.79 -17.42 21.27
C GLY A 60 -18.13 -16.93 20.74
N PHE A 61 -19.09 -17.85 20.61
CA PHE A 61 -20.46 -17.57 20.20
C PHE A 61 -21.43 -17.93 21.31
N ASP A 62 -22.34 -17.02 21.65
CA ASP A 62 -23.43 -17.30 22.59
C ASP A 62 -24.65 -17.90 21.86
N LYS A 63 -25.71 -18.17 22.64
CA LYS A 63 -26.96 -18.75 22.12
C LYS A 63 -27.71 -17.84 21.13
N ARG A 64 -27.38 -16.55 21.08
CA ARG A 64 -27.94 -15.56 20.15
C ARG A 64 -27.00 -15.32 18.98
N MET A 65 -25.90 -16.08 18.88
CA MET A 65 -24.80 -15.88 17.95
C MET A 65 -24.14 -14.49 18.08
N HIS A 66 -24.19 -13.90 19.29
CA HIS A 66 -23.30 -12.80 19.61
C HIS A 66 -21.92 -13.35 19.85
N THR A 67 -20.91 -12.55 19.58
CA THR A 67 -19.52 -12.98 19.71
C THR A 67 -18.78 -12.18 20.76
N ARG A 68 -17.72 -12.78 21.28
CA ARG A 68 -16.74 -12.16 22.16
C ARG A 68 -15.35 -12.58 21.72
N VAL A 69 -14.41 -11.66 21.77
CA VAL A 69 -13.01 -11.89 21.42
C VAL A 69 -12.14 -11.96 22.65
N TRP A 70 -11.26 -12.95 22.71
CA TRP A 70 -10.20 -13.08 23.72
C TRP A 70 -8.83 -13.00 23.06
N ARG A 71 -7.90 -12.40 23.75
CA ARG A 71 -6.48 -12.44 23.46
C ARG A 71 -5.74 -13.17 24.57
N ARG A 72 -5.07 -14.30 24.25
CA ARG A 72 -4.37 -15.16 25.20
C ARG A 72 -5.23 -15.49 26.45
N GLY A 73 -6.47 -15.85 26.20
CA GLY A 73 -7.44 -16.19 27.24
C GLY A 73 -8.02 -15.00 28.03
N LYS A 74 -7.54 -13.78 27.84
CA LYS A 74 -8.11 -12.56 28.44
C LYS A 74 -9.16 -11.95 27.51
N PRO A 75 -10.36 -11.61 28.00
CA PRO A 75 -11.38 -10.98 27.16
C PRO A 75 -10.91 -9.58 26.70
N LEU A 76 -11.00 -9.34 25.40
CA LEU A 76 -10.69 -8.07 24.77
C LEU A 76 -11.96 -7.24 24.52
N THR A 77 -13.09 -7.92 24.22
CA THR A 77 -14.39 -7.28 23.97
C THR A 77 -15.46 -7.83 24.92
N GLY A 78 -16.61 -7.15 24.98
CA GLY A 78 -17.85 -7.71 25.52
C GLY A 78 -18.53 -8.66 24.53
N TRP A 79 -19.64 -9.30 24.95
CA TRP A 79 -20.55 -9.98 24.04
C TRP A 79 -21.31 -8.96 23.20
N GLN A 80 -21.34 -9.13 21.87
CA GLN A 80 -21.98 -8.18 20.94
C GLN A 80 -22.31 -8.85 19.59
N PRO A 81 -23.32 -8.32 18.85
CA PRO A 81 -23.67 -8.83 17.53
C PRO A 81 -22.64 -8.35 16.51
N SER A 82 -21.61 -9.16 16.29
CA SER A 82 -20.51 -8.80 15.38
C SER A 82 -20.85 -8.97 13.89
N GLU A 83 -21.86 -9.79 13.59
CA GLU A 83 -22.27 -10.16 12.23
C GLU A 83 -23.75 -9.81 12.02
N ALA A 84 -24.05 -8.95 11.04
CA ALA A 84 -25.42 -8.52 10.74
C ALA A 84 -25.71 -8.57 9.23
N LEU A 85 -26.97 -8.93 8.89
CA LEU A 85 -27.56 -8.66 7.58
C LEU A 85 -28.34 -7.36 7.66
N LEU A 86 -27.98 -6.38 6.82
CA LEU A 86 -28.61 -5.07 6.80
C LEU A 86 -29.77 -5.09 5.80
N LEU A 87 -31.00 -4.90 6.28
CA LEU A 87 -32.21 -4.83 5.46
C LEU A 87 -32.77 -3.42 5.45
N ALA A 88 -33.52 -3.08 4.42
CA ALA A 88 -34.27 -1.82 4.37
C ALA A 88 -35.28 -1.68 5.54
N SER A 89 -35.72 -2.80 6.12
CA SER A 89 -36.63 -2.86 7.28
C SER A 89 -35.90 -2.80 8.63
N GLY A 90 -34.56 -2.85 8.67
CA GLY A 90 -33.73 -2.86 9.87
C GLY A 90 -32.74 -4.01 9.93
N ASP A 91 -31.72 -3.88 10.77
CA ASP A 91 -30.61 -4.83 10.87
C ASP A 91 -31.07 -6.15 11.54
N VAL A 92 -30.68 -7.27 10.94
CA VAL A 92 -30.87 -8.61 11.53
C VAL A 92 -29.60 -9.02 12.26
N THR A 93 -29.64 -8.97 13.58
CA THR A 93 -28.48 -9.21 14.46
C THR A 93 -28.62 -10.46 15.33
N ASP A 94 -29.86 -10.82 15.69
CA ASP A 94 -30.16 -11.92 16.61
C ASP A 94 -30.54 -13.20 15.86
N PHE A 95 -29.77 -14.25 16.14
CA PHE A 95 -29.96 -15.58 15.55
C PHE A 95 -29.87 -16.64 16.65
N ALA A 96 -30.90 -17.49 16.79
CA ALA A 96 -30.80 -18.62 17.69
C ALA A 96 -29.78 -19.64 17.13
N LEU A 97 -28.69 -19.89 17.85
CA LEU A 97 -27.68 -20.89 17.50
C LEU A 97 -28.32 -22.27 17.44
N VAL A 98 -28.20 -22.97 16.31
CA VAL A 98 -28.83 -24.29 16.07
C VAL A 98 -27.78 -25.38 15.84
N GLU A 99 -26.60 -25.02 15.35
CA GLU A 99 -25.55 -26.01 15.02
C GLU A 99 -24.17 -25.41 15.15
N GLN A 100 -23.21 -26.24 15.58
CA GLN A 100 -21.78 -25.95 15.57
C GLN A 100 -21.00 -27.17 15.07
N THR A 101 -20.10 -26.96 14.09
CA THR A 101 -19.18 -27.99 13.60
C THR A 101 -17.75 -27.48 13.62
N ALA A 102 -16.77 -28.40 13.63
CA ALA A 102 -15.36 -28.05 13.52
C ALA A 102 -14.66 -29.01 12.55
N HIS A 103 -13.69 -28.46 11.81
CA HIS A 103 -12.93 -29.17 10.77
C HIS A 103 -11.45 -28.84 10.91
N VAL A 104 -10.59 -29.81 10.60
CA VAL A 104 -9.17 -29.59 10.38
C VAL A 104 -9.00 -29.05 8.97
N LEU A 105 -8.20 -28.03 8.80
CA LEU A 105 -7.80 -27.49 7.52
C LEU A 105 -6.38 -27.94 7.18
N ASP A 106 -6.16 -28.21 5.90
CA ASP A 106 -4.84 -28.37 5.30
C ASP A 106 -4.85 -27.58 3.99
N ASP A 107 -4.55 -26.29 4.11
CA ASP A 107 -4.60 -25.36 2.99
C ASP A 107 -3.25 -25.35 2.28
N PRO A 108 -3.20 -25.55 0.95
CA PRO A 108 -1.94 -25.58 0.19
C PRO A 108 -1.16 -24.26 0.22
N ARG A 109 -1.80 -23.14 0.58
CA ARG A 109 -1.21 -21.79 0.63
C ARG A 109 -0.86 -21.37 2.05
N HIS A 110 -1.66 -21.78 3.03
CA HIS A 110 -1.56 -21.32 4.43
C HIS A 110 -1.19 -22.43 5.41
N GLY A 111 -1.15 -23.69 4.94
CA GLY A 111 -0.78 -24.85 5.75
C GLY A 111 -1.91 -25.35 6.66
N ALA A 112 -1.50 -26.04 7.72
CA ALA A 112 -2.41 -26.62 8.69
C ALA A 112 -3.19 -25.54 9.48
N GLY A 113 -4.43 -25.87 9.81
CA GLY A 113 -5.31 -24.95 10.53
C GLY A 113 -6.59 -25.61 11.02
N ARG A 114 -7.54 -24.80 11.46
CA ARG A 114 -8.85 -25.22 11.95
C ARG A 114 -9.92 -24.28 11.45
N GLN A 115 -11.11 -24.84 11.17
CA GLN A 115 -12.30 -24.08 10.88
C GLN A 115 -13.42 -24.52 11.83
N ALA A 116 -14.08 -23.55 12.42
CA ALA A 116 -15.34 -23.75 13.12
C ALA A 116 -16.47 -23.07 12.35
N VAL A 117 -17.62 -23.73 12.27
CA VAL A 117 -18.81 -23.22 11.58
C VAL A 117 -19.97 -23.18 12.56
N PHE A 118 -20.59 -22.01 12.67
CA PHE A 118 -21.73 -21.76 13.56
C PHE A 118 -22.94 -21.40 12.71
N THR A 119 -24.03 -22.15 12.87
CA THR A 119 -25.28 -21.89 12.14
C THR A 119 -26.37 -21.42 13.10
N GLY A 120 -27.04 -20.37 12.77
CA GLY A 120 -28.16 -19.84 13.55
C GLY A 120 -29.30 -19.35 12.67
N ARG A 121 -30.50 -19.22 13.27
CA ARG A 121 -31.72 -18.81 12.57
C ARG A 121 -32.41 -17.65 13.27
N SER A 122 -32.75 -16.64 12.50
CA SER A 122 -33.68 -15.59 12.90
C SER A 122 -35.08 -15.94 12.37
N ARG A 123 -35.96 -16.37 13.28
CA ARG A 123 -37.35 -16.69 12.89
C ARG A 123 -38.13 -15.46 12.49
N ALA A 124 -37.86 -14.32 13.13
CA ALA A 124 -38.56 -13.06 12.86
C ALA A 124 -38.25 -12.54 11.45
N ALA A 125 -37.02 -12.66 11.01
CA ALA A 125 -36.56 -12.22 9.68
C ALA A 125 -36.65 -13.31 8.61
N GLY A 126 -36.91 -14.58 8.97
CA GLY A 126 -36.85 -15.70 8.02
C GLY A 126 -35.46 -15.93 7.43
N VAL A 127 -34.38 -15.68 8.20
CA VAL A 127 -32.99 -15.75 7.71
C VAL A 127 -32.20 -16.78 8.48
N GLU A 128 -31.45 -17.61 7.79
CA GLU A 128 -30.36 -18.43 8.35
C GLU A 128 -29.02 -17.71 8.16
N LYS A 129 -28.22 -17.68 9.21
CA LYS A 129 -26.85 -17.18 9.21
C LYS A 129 -25.87 -18.31 9.51
N GLN A 130 -24.85 -18.49 8.67
CA GLN A 130 -23.75 -19.38 8.92
C GLN A 130 -22.46 -18.58 8.96
N VAL A 131 -21.69 -18.64 10.07
CA VAL A 131 -20.39 -18.00 10.23
C VAL A 131 -19.29 -19.06 10.25
N SER A 132 -18.38 -19.00 9.30
CA SER A 132 -17.17 -19.79 9.26
C SER A 132 -16.01 -19.00 9.82
N VAL A 133 -15.31 -19.55 10.81
CA VAL A 133 -14.09 -18.96 11.42
C VAL A 133 -12.93 -19.90 11.15
N SER A 134 -11.94 -19.44 10.38
CA SER A 134 -10.74 -20.22 10.05
C SER A 134 -9.52 -19.60 10.69
N SER A 135 -8.63 -20.41 11.27
CA SER A 135 -7.33 -20.01 11.80
C SER A 135 -6.24 -20.97 11.32
N PHE A 136 -5.03 -20.45 11.13
CA PHE A 136 -3.89 -21.22 10.62
C PHE A 136 -2.75 -21.23 11.64
N ASP A 137 -2.13 -22.41 11.83
CA ASP A 137 -1.09 -22.61 12.84
C ASP A 137 0.15 -21.72 12.59
N ALA A 138 0.43 -21.40 11.33
CA ALA A 138 1.52 -20.51 10.94
C ALA A 138 1.27 -19.01 11.25
N GLN A 139 0.02 -18.63 11.60
CA GLN A 139 -0.37 -17.24 11.80
C GLN A 139 -1.20 -17.04 13.07
N PRO A 140 -0.61 -17.28 14.25
CA PRO A 140 -1.34 -17.17 15.51
C PRO A 140 -1.79 -15.73 15.76
N GLY A 141 -3.02 -15.59 16.23
CA GLY A 141 -3.64 -14.29 16.51
C GLY A 141 -4.40 -13.67 15.35
N LEU A 142 -4.51 -14.39 14.21
CA LEU A 142 -5.27 -13.99 13.03
C LEU A 142 -6.34 -15.05 12.72
N ALA A 143 -7.58 -14.61 12.49
CA ALA A 143 -8.67 -15.47 12.02
C ALA A 143 -9.33 -14.85 10.79
N LEU A 144 -9.82 -15.72 9.90
CA LEU A 144 -10.67 -15.35 8.78
C LEU A 144 -12.11 -15.65 9.12
N LEU A 145 -13.00 -14.73 8.80
CA LEU A 145 -14.43 -14.90 8.92
C LEU A 145 -15.07 -14.79 7.54
N GLN A 146 -16.03 -15.69 7.29
CA GLN A 146 -16.93 -15.57 6.13
C GLN A 146 -18.33 -15.89 6.58
N VAL A 147 -19.30 -15.08 6.17
CA VAL A 147 -20.69 -15.23 6.56
C VAL A 147 -21.53 -15.58 5.35
N ARG A 148 -22.46 -16.53 5.54
CA ARG A 148 -23.48 -16.89 4.57
C ARG A 148 -24.85 -16.58 5.17
N TYR A 149 -25.64 -15.80 4.46
CA TYR A 149 -27.05 -15.55 4.80
C TYR A 149 -27.95 -16.22 3.76
N ARG A 150 -28.98 -16.94 4.23
CA ARG A 150 -29.94 -17.60 3.36
C ARG A 150 -31.36 -17.12 3.71
N ASN A 151 -32.13 -16.70 2.70
CA ASN A 151 -33.53 -16.38 2.87
C ASN A 151 -34.33 -17.68 3.02
N LEU A 152 -34.88 -17.95 4.20
CA LEU A 152 -35.75 -19.09 4.50
C LEU A 152 -37.24 -18.73 4.42
N GLY A 153 -37.58 -17.44 4.19
CA GLY A 153 -38.94 -16.96 4.07
C GLY A 153 -39.53 -17.18 2.65
N ASP A 154 -40.77 -16.80 2.50
CA ASP A 154 -41.52 -16.94 1.24
C ASP A 154 -41.50 -15.65 0.40
N VAL A 155 -40.92 -14.58 0.91
CA VAL A 155 -40.83 -13.28 0.24
C VAL A 155 -39.39 -12.84 0.05
N PRO A 156 -39.09 -12.07 -1.03
CA PRO A 156 -37.76 -11.49 -1.21
C PRO A 156 -37.41 -10.52 -0.08
N LEU A 157 -36.12 -10.47 0.28
CA LEU A 157 -35.58 -9.54 1.25
C LEU A 157 -34.80 -8.42 0.53
N GLU A 158 -35.10 -7.19 0.82
CA GLU A 158 -34.36 -6.03 0.33
C GLU A 158 -33.14 -5.79 1.22
N VAL A 159 -31.99 -6.33 0.79
CA VAL A 159 -30.73 -6.21 1.48
C VAL A 159 -30.08 -4.89 1.08
N THR A 160 -29.66 -4.11 2.06
CA THR A 160 -28.90 -2.86 1.86
C THR A 160 -27.40 -3.04 2.07
N GLY A 161 -27.00 -4.19 2.64
CA GLY A 161 -25.61 -4.52 2.89
C GLY A 161 -25.44 -5.61 3.94
N TRP A 162 -24.22 -5.74 4.40
CA TRP A 162 -23.87 -6.62 5.54
C TRP A 162 -22.79 -5.98 6.40
N ARG A 163 -22.66 -6.43 7.64
CA ARG A 163 -21.61 -6.05 8.59
C ARG A 163 -20.95 -7.29 9.14
N SER A 164 -19.62 -7.27 9.28
CA SER A 164 -18.80 -8.33 9.87
C SER A 164 -17.73 -7.75 10.78
N SER A 165 -17.28 -8.54 11.76
CA SER A 165 -16.24 -8.16 12.71
C SER A 165 -16.51 -6.82 13.41
N ALA A 166 -17.75 -6.54 13.75
CA ALA A 166 -18.18 -5.33 14.43
C ALA A 166 -17.92 -5.47 15.93
N TYR A 167 -16.87 -4.80 16.41
CA TYR A 167 -16.45 -4.88 17.79
C TYR A 167 -16.31 -3.52 18.45
N GLN A 168 -16.60 -3.47 19.74
CA GLN A 168 -16.29 -2.37 20.62
C GLN A 168 -15.31 -2.82 21.68
N LEU A 169 -14.22 -2.06 21.84
CA LEU A 169 -13.28 -2.16 22.94
C LEU A 169 -13.66 -1.13 23.99
N ASP A 170 -13.74 -1.56 25.25
CA ASP A 170 -14.03 -0.67 26.37
C ASP A 170 -12.85 0.26 26.64
N ASP A 171 -13.13 1.43 27.23
CA ASP A 171 -12.16 2.46 27.52
C ASP A 171 -11.04 1.98 28.46
N ALA A 172 -9.86 2.55 28.29
CA ALA A 172 -8.70 2.24 29.11
C ALA A 172 -7.83 3.48 29.34
N PRO A 173 -7.02 3.51 30.42
CA PRO A 173 -6.06 4.59 30.64
C PRO A 173 -5.13 4.80 29.43
N GLY A 174 -4.92 6.05 29.03
CA GLY A 174 -4.10 6.42 27.89
C GLY A 174 -4.86 6.55 26.57
N GLY A 175 -6.15 6.17 26.51
CA GLY A 175 -6.99 6.27 25.32
C GLY A 175 -6.65 5.26 24.24
N PHE A 176 -7.04 5.59 23.00
CA PHE A 176 -6.88 4.76 21.82
C PHE A 176 -6.14 5.49 20.71
N TRP A 177 -5.48 4.69 19.87
CA TRP A 177 -4.98 5.08 18.57
C TRP A 177 -5.68 4.27 17.48
N SER A 178 -5.70 4.81 16.26
CA SER A 178 -6.18 4.10 15.07
C SER A 178 -5.17 4.17 13.94
N PHE A 179 -5.21 3.13 13.12
CA PHE A 179 -4.63 3.10 11.78
C PHE A 179 -5.76 2.92 10.77
N SER A 180 -5.73 3.73 9.71
CA SER A 180 -6.60 3.57 8.55
C SER A 180 -5.75 3.41 7.31
N GLY A 181 -5.98 2.30 6.57
CA GLY A 181 -5.36 2.10 5.27
C GLY A 181 -6.14 2.69 4.10
N ALA A 182 -7.35 3.24 4.33
CA ALA A 182 -8.19 3.82 3.29
C ALA A 182 -7.75 5.23 2.88
N THR A 183 -8.04 5.59 1.64
CA THR A 183 -7.79 6.92 1.10
C THR A 183 -8.79 7.94 1.67
N HIS A 184 -8.29 9.16 1.96
CA HIS A 184 -9.07 10.31 2.37
C HIS A 184 -8.67 11.56 1.57
N THR A 185 -9.65 12.32 1.13
CA THR A 185 -9.46 13.51 0.28
C THR A 185 -8.66 14.62 0.96
N ASP A 186 -8.75 14.72 2.30
CA ASP A 186 -8.01 15.70 3.10
C ASP A 186 -6.57 15.28 3.42
N ARG A 187 -6.11 14.12 2.88
CA ARG A 187 -4.74 13.61 3.06
C ARG A 187 -4.32 13.51 4.52
N ARG A 188 -5.30 13.18 5.41
CA ARG A 188 -5.08 13.06 6.86
C ARG A 188 -4.04 11.99 7.20
N ASP A 189 -3.56 12.05 8.43
CA ASP A 189 -2.65 11.04 8.95
C ASP A 189 -3.32 9.65 8.95
N TRP A 190 -2.60 8.62 8.54
CA TRP A 190 -3.08 7.24 8.61
C TRP A 190 -3.09 6.70 10.04
N VAL A 191 -2.27 7.29 10.90
CA VAL A 191 -2.11 6.92 12.31
C VAL A 191 -2.50 8.11 13.17
N GLN A 192 -3.57 7.96 13.96
CA GLN A 192 -4.15 9.06 14.72
C GLN A 192 -4.59 8.61 16.12
N PRO A 193 -4.49 9.47 17.14
CA PRO A 193 -5.20 9.25 18.41
C PRO A 193 -6.71 9.42 18.18
N LEU A 194 -7.53 8.59 18.83
CA LEU A 194 -8.97 8.73 18.80
C LEU A 194 -9.45 9.84 19.75
N ALA A 195 -9.63 11.04 19.18
CA ALA A 195 -10.30 12.14 19.87
C ALA A 195 -11.77 11.80 20.22
N ALA A 196 -12.39 12.58 21.10
CA ALA A 196 -13.75 12.28 21.60
C ALA A 196 -14.83 12.25 20.50
N ASP A 197 -14.62 12.99 19.43
CA ASP A 197 -15.48 13.13 18.25
C ASP A 197 -15.02 12.33 17.04
N PHE A 198 -14.02 11.43 17.21
CA PHE A 198 -13.47 10.65 16.12
C PHE A 198 -14.53 9.74 15.50
N ASP A 199 -14.80 9.93 14.22
CA ASP A 199 -15.71 9.13 13.42
C ASP A 199 -15.19 9.09 11.96
N GLN A 200 -14.68 7.94 11.53
CA GLN A 200 -14.13 7.76 10.18
C GLN A 200 -14.75 6.53 9.53
N ARG A 201 -15.30 6.69 8.35
CA ARG A 201 -15.90 5.60 7.58
C ARG A 201 -14.83 4.66 7.00
N ASN A 202 -13.69 5.18 6.55
CA ASN A 202 -12.60 4.43 5.93
C ASN A 202 -13.06 3.59 4.72
N THR A 203 -13.63 4.23 3.71
CA THR A 203 -14.12 3.54 2.51
C THR A 203 -12.98 3.14 1.58
N LEU A 204 -13.06 1.90 1.05
CA LEU A 204 -12.20 1.42 -0.04
C LEU A 204 -12.87 1.60 -1.42
N ALA A 205 -14.14 1.96 -1.46
CA ALA A 205 -14.81 2.37 -2.68
C ALA A 205 -14.32 3.74 -3.15
N MET A 206 -14.72 4.14 -4.34
CA MET A 206 -14.57 5.52 -4.80
C MET A 206 -15.37 6.44 -3.88
N ASP A 207 -14.70 7.32 -3.14
CA ASP A 207 -15.31 8.28 -2.21
C ASP A 207 -15.70 9.58 -2.94
N SER A 208 -14.91 9.96 -3.91
CA SER A 208 -15.16 11.06 -4.83
C SER A 208 -14.64 10.70 -6.23
N SER A 209 -14.69 11.62 -7.18
CA SER A 209 -14.40 11.33 -8.59
C SER A 209 -13.05 10.64 -8.84
N ASP A 210 -12.04 10.86 -8.00
CA ASP A 210 -10.68 10.36 -8.16
C ASP A 210 -10.03 9.87 -6.85
N TYR A 211 -10.81 9.74 -5.78
CA TYR A 211 -10.32 9.27 -4.48
C TYR A 211 -11.01 7.96 -4.07
N GLY A 212 -10.22 6.98 -3.68
CA GLY A 212 -10.71 5.69 -3.23
C GLY A 212 -9.58 4.70 -3.01
N GLY A 213 -9.93 3.46 -2.66
CA GLY A 213 -8.98 2.38 -2.47
C GLY A 213 -8.08 2.54 -1.24
N GLY A 214 -6.97 1.84 -1.26
CA GLY A 214 -5.99 1.83 -0.17
C GLY A 214 -5.63 0.43 0.31
N THR A 215 -5.08 0.35 1.51
CA THR A 215 -4.80 -0.91 2.21
C THR A 215 -6.06 -1.38 2.93
N PRO A 216 -6.58 -2.60 2.67
CA PRO A 216 -7.86 -3.03 3.20
C PRO A 216 -7.76 -3.55 4.65
N VAL A 217 -7.15 -2.76 5.53
CA VAL A 217 -7.02 -3.01 6.96
C VAL A 217 -7.27 -1.72 7.74
N ALA A 218 -8.11 -1.80 8.76
CA ALA A 218 -8.21 -0.79 9.81
C ALA A 218 -7.84 -1.41 11.16
N ASN A 219 -7.32 -0.59 12.05
CA ASN A 219 -6.87 -1.04 13.36
C ASN A 219 -7.19 -0.02 14.44
N ILE A 220 -7.56 -0.49 15.62
CA ILE A 220 -7.62 0.29 16.87
C ILE A 220 -6.79 -0.39 17.93
N TRP A 221 -6.00 0.37 18.67
CA TRP A 221 -5.21 -0.18 19.78
C TRP A 221 -5.13 0.78 20.95
N ARG A 222 -4.86 0.22 22.08
CA ARG A 222 -4.52 0.86 23.34
C ARG A 222 -3.24 0.21 23.88
N ARG A 223 -2.68 0.72 24.96
CA ARG A 223 -1.37 0.29 25.45
C ARG A 223 -1.27 -1.22 25.74
N ASP A 224 -2.36 -1.86 26.16
CA ASP A 224 -2.40 -3.29 26.50
C ASP A 224 -2.83 -4.21 25.35
N GLY A 225 -3.06 -3.67 24.14
CA GLY A 225 -3.34 -4.44 22.94
C GLY A 225 -4.37 -3.82 22.02
N GLY A 226 -4.48 -4.40 20.85
CA GLY A 226 -5.31 -3.90 19.76
C GLY A 226 -6.07 -4.99 19.01
N LEU A 227 -6.92 -4.53 18.11
CA LEU A 227 -7.76 -5.32 17.25
C LEU A 227 -7.76 -4.70 15.85
N ALA A 228 -7.43 -5.51 14.85
CA ALA A 228 -7.46 -5.12 13.43
C ALA A 228 -8.54 -5.89 12.71
N VAL A 229 -9.19 -5.23 11.75
CA VAL A 229 -10.17 -5.81 10.84
C VAL A 229 -9.84 -5.41 9.41
N GLY A 230 -10.33 -6.19 8.44
CA GLY A 230 -10.13 -5.91 7.03
C GLY A 230 -10.70 -7.01 6.15
N HIS A 231 -10.30 -7.05 4.87
CA HIS A 231 -10.61 -8.17 3.99
C HIS A 231 -9.34 -8.79 3.39
N VAL A 232 -9.46 -10.07 2.99
CA VAL A 232 -8.35 -10.84 2.41
C VAL A 232 -8.65 -11.32 0.99
N GLU A 233 -9.54 -10.62 0.29
CA GLU A 233 -9.78 -10.94 -1.11
C GLU A 233 -8.57 -10.57 -1.97
N PRO A 234 -8.22 -11.39 -2.97
CA PRO A 234 -7.03 -11.16 -3.81
C PRO A 234 -7.19 -10.02 -4.82
N VAL A 235 -8.35 -9.38 -4.83
CA VAL A 235 -8.69 -8.24 -5.68
C VAL A 235 -9.33 -7.14 -4.86
N PRO A 236 -9.27 -5.86 -5.28
CA PRO A 236 -9.93 -4.76 -4.59
C PRO A 236 -11.43 -5.01 -4.38
N ARG A 237 -11.95 -4.62 -3.22
CA ARG A 237 -13.37 -4.70 -2.88
C ARG A 237 -13.85 -3.36 -2.30
N PRO A 238 -15.03 -2.87 -2.72
CA PRO A 238 -15.58 -1.61 -2.25
C PRO A 238 -16.24 -1.77 -0.88
N LEU A 239 -15.44 -1.98 0.16
CA LEU A 239 -15.87 -2.15 1.55
C LEU A 239 -15.56 -0.90 2.36
N ASP A 240 -16.29 -0.74 3.46
CA ASP A 240 -16.02 0.28 4.49
C ASP A 240 -15.44 -0.39 5.74
N MET A 241 -14.57 0.33 6.43
CA MET A 241 -13.99 -0.10 7.71
C MET A 241 -14.16 1.00 8.75
N PRO A 242 -15.42 1.27 9.21
CA PRO A 242 -15.70 2.38 10.13
C PRO A 242 -14.95 2.21 11.44
N VAL A 243 -14.33 3.32 11.89
CA VAL A 243 -13.72 3.45 13.22
C VAL A 243 -14.33 4.66 13.90
N LYS A 244 -14.80 4.46 15.13
CA LYS A 244 -15.50 5.51 15.87
C LYS A 244 -15.12 5.51 17.35
N ARG A 245 -14.90 6.70 17.91
CA ARG A 245 -14.86 6.91 19.35
C ARG A 245 -16.30 6.90 19.89
N THR A 246 -16.56 6.11 20.92
CA THR A 246 -17.87 5.99 21.55
C THR A 246 -17.78 6.42 23.01
N ALA A 247 -18.91 6.62 23.67
CA ALA A 247 -18.95 6.93 25.12
C ALA A 247 -18.36 5.82 25.99
N ARG A 248 -18.24 4.58 25.46
CA ARG A 248 -17.72 3.40 26.19
C ARG A 248 -16.31 3.01 25.78
N GLY A 249 -15.73 3.60 24.72
CA GLY A 249 -14.44 3.22 24.21
C GLY A 249 -14.29 3.48 22.71
N ALA A 250 -13.88 2.48 21.94
CA ALA A 250 -13.71 2.59 20.49
C ALA A 250 -14.39 1.42 19.77
N SER A 251 -15.04 1.69 18.64
CA SER A 251 -15.66 0.68 17.77
C SER A 251 -14.97 0.59 16.42
N ILE A 252 -15.00 -0.61 15.84
CA ILE A 252 -14.46 -0.93 14.52
C ILE A 252 -15.33 -2.02 13.88
N ALA A 253 -15.47 -2.01 12.55
CA ALA A 253 -16.19 -3.03 11.79
C ALA A 253 -15.68 -3.13 10.35
N VAL A 254 -16.13 -4.16 9.62
CA VAL A 254 -16.10 -4.23 8.16
C VAL A 254 -17.55 -4.21 7.68
N GLU A 255 -17.86 -3.34 6.72
CA GLU A 255 -19.19 -3.16 6.17
C GLU A 255 -19.17 -3.18 4.64
N SER A 256 -20.19 -3.80 4.04
CA SER A 256 -20.44 -3.70 2.61
C SER A 256 -21.77 -2.95 2.39
N PRO A 257 -21.76 -1.85 1.65
CA PRO A 257 -22.99 -1.12 1.31
C PRO A 257 -23.68 -1.69 0.05
N LYS A 258 -23.39 -2.94 -0.34
CA LYS A 258 -23.92 -3.56 -1.57
C LYS A 258 -25.40 -3.92 -1.41
N ALA A 259 -26.27 -3.14 -2.03
CA ALA A 259 -27.69 -3.41 -2.08
C ALA A 259 -28.02 -4.55 -3.08
N LEU A 260 -28.91 -5.48 -2.69
CA LEU A 260 -29.43 -6.54 -3.55
C LEU A 260 -30.78 -7.06 -3.03
N THR A 261 -31.55 -7.68 -3.91
CA THR A 261 -32.75 -8.42 -3.53
C THR A 261 -32.40 -9.90 -3.38
N LEU A 262 -32.64 -10.46 -2.18
CA LEU A 262 -32.38 -11.87 -1.86
C LEU A 262 -33.69 -12.65 -1.93
N ALA A 263 -33.94 -13.34 -3.04
CA ALA A 263 -35.17 -14.10 -3.25
C ALA A 263 -35.28 -15.31 -2.29
N PRO A 264 -36.48 -15.87 -2.07
CA PRO A 264 -36.67 -17.07 -1.28
C PRO A 264 -35.72 -18.20 -1.69
N GLY A 265 -35.02 -18.79 -0.70
CA GLY A 265 -34.05 -19.85 -0.88
C GLY A 265 -32.67 -19.40 -1.39
N GLN A 266 -32.50 -18.16 -1.85
CA GLN A 266 -31.20 -17.64 -2.27
C GLN A 266 -30.27 -17.36 -1.09
N GLU A 267 -28.97 -17.33 -1.40
CA GLU A 267 -27.90 -17.09 -0.44
C GLU A 267 -27.08 -15.85 -0.84
N LEU A 268 -26.67 -15.09 0.17
CA LEU A 268 -25.64 -14.07 0.11
C LEU A 268 -24.41 -14.59 0.86
N VAL A 269 -23.27 -14.63 0.21
CA VAL A 269 -21.98 -14.94 0.83
C VAL A 269 -21.16 -13.65 0.87
N THR A 270 -20.66 -13.30 2.06
CA THR A 270 -19.81 -12.11 2.25
C THR A 270 -18.41 -12.36 1.70
N GLU A 271 -17.66 -11.29 1.50
CA GLU A 271 -16.22 -11.35 1.35
C GLU A 271 -15.59 -12.02 2.59
N ARG A 272 -14.39 -12.60 2.41
CA ARG A 272 -13.59 -13.12 3.51
C ARG A 272 -13.01 -11.95 4.28
N THR A 273 -13.39 -11.79 5.53
CA THR A 273 -12.88 -10.75 6.41
C THR A 273 -11.80 -11.28 7.33
N LEU A 274 -10.91 -10.38 7.74
CA LEU A 274 -9.83 -10.60 8.69
C LEU A 274 -10.22 -10.06 10.05
N LEU A 275 -9.90 -10.81 11.10
CA LEU A 275 -9.86 -10.34 12.48
C LEU A 275 -8.50 -10.71 13.07
N ALA A 276 -7.73 -9.73 13.56
CA ALA A 276 -6.46 -9.98 14.23
C ALA A 276 -6.38 -9.27 15.57
N VAL A 277 -5.72 -9.93 16.55
CA VAL A 277 -5.43 -9.35 17.86
C VAL A 277 -3.92 -9.26 18.07
N HIS A 278 -3.45 -8.16 18.65
CA HIS A 278 -2.02 -7.90 18.77
C HIS A 278 -1.63 -7.17 20.07
N GLU A 279 -0.35 -7.11 20.32
CA GLU A 279 0.32 -6.20 21.24
C GLU A 279 1.08 -5.14 20.45
N GLY A 280 1.34 -3.99 21.08
CA GLY A 280 1.95 -2.86 20.37
C GLY A 280 0.99 -2.19 19.39
N ASP A 281 1.55 -1.50 18.42
CA ASP A 281 0.81 -0.71 17.46
C ASP A 281 0.39 -1.48 16.18
N PHE A 282 -0.07 -0.75 15.20
CA PHE A 282 -0.57 -1.23 13.90
C PHE A 282 0.43 -2.03 13.06
N TYR A 283 1.73 -1.97 13.36
CA TYR A 283 2.75 -2.67 12.58
C TYR A 283 2.57 -4.18 12.59
N ALA A 284 2.31 -4.76 13.78
CA ALA A 284 2.17 -6.21 13.92
C ALA A 284 1.02 -6.80 13.08
N PRO A 285 -0.23 -6.29 13.13
CA PRO A 285 -1.32 -6.82 12.31
C PRO A 285 -1.14 -6.53 10.82
N LEU A 286 -0.51 -5.43 10.41
CA LEU A 286 -0.18 -5.20 8.99
C LEU A 286 0.85 -6.20 8.48
N GLN A 287 1.85 -6.55 9.28
CA GLN A 287 2.83 -7.58 8.94
C GLN A 287 2.16 -8.96 8.81
N GLN A 288 1.27 -9.32 9.74
CA GLN A 288 0.49 -10.55 9.66
C GLN A 288 -0.38 -10.59 8.40
N TYR A 289 -1.05 -9.48 8.08
CA TYR A 289 -1.83 -9.32 6.86
C TYR A 289 -0.98 -9.56 5.60
N GLN A 290 0.20 -8.94 5.52
CA GLN A 290 1.13 -9.11 4.40
C GLN A 290 1.57 -10.58 4.24
N VAL A 291 1.92 -11.25 5.34
CA VAL A 291 2.31 -12.67 5.33
C VAL A 291 1.16 -13.54 4.83
N PHE A 292 -0.09 -13.27 5.25
CA PHE A 292 -1.26 -13.97 4.75
C PHE A 292 -1.48 -13.73 3.25
N MET A 293 -1.46 -12.47 2.81
CA MET A 293 -1.72 -12.10 1.42
C MET A 293 -0.63 -12.57 0.45
N ARG A 294 0.59 -12.79 0.95
CA ARG A 294 1.65 -13.48 0.18
C ARG A 294 1.21 -14.91 -0.18
N GLY A 295 0.58 -15.64 0.73
CA GLY A 295 -0.05 -16.93 0.45
C GLY A 295 -1.15 -16.83 -0.61
N GLU A 296 -1.88 -15.73 -0.68
CA GLU A 296 -2.88 -15.45 -1.72
C GLU A 296 -2.25 -15.00 -3.05
N GLY A 297 -0.93 -14.90 -3.15
CA GLY A 297 -0.20 -14.53 -4.36
C GLY A 297 0.05 -13.02 -4.52
N ILE A 298 -0.23 -12.21 -3.49
CA ILE A 298 0.05 -10.78 -3.51
C ILE A 298 1.35 -10.51 -2.75
N GLU A 299 2.42 -10.38 -3.52
CA GLU A 299 3.76 -10.12 -3.01
C GLU A 299 4.46 -9.06 -3.87
N GLY A 300 5.16 -8.13 -3.24
CA GLY A 300 5.99 -7.16 -3.95
C GLY A 300 7.18 -7.83 -4.65
N PRO A 301 7.60 -7.30 -5.79
CA PRO A 301 8.82 -7.74 -6.45
C PRO A 301 10.04 -7.45 -5.57
N ARG A 302 11.19 -8.04 -5.91
CA ARG A 302 12.48 -7.58 -5.38
C ARG A 302 12.94 -6.41 -6.24
N PRO A 303 13.01 -5.19 -5.70
CA PRO A 303 13.42 -4.05 -6.49
C PRO A 303 14.90 -4.17 -6.90
N PRO A 304 15.28 -3.62 -8.07
CA PRO A 304 16.68 -3.48 -8.45
C PRO A 304 17.47 -2.67 -7.42
N ASP A 305 18.77 -2.88 -7.34
CA ASP A 305 19.64 -2.13 -6.43
C ASP A 305 19.54 -0.61 -6.62
N SER A 306 19.31 -0.17 -7.85
CA SER A 306 19.13 1.23 -8.21
C SER A 306 17.88 1.87 -7.59
N ALA A 307 16.88 1.08 -7.17
CA ALA A 307 15.71 1.60 -6.46
C ALA A 307 16.05 2.17 -5.07
N PHE A 308 17.25 1.89 -4.55
CA PHE A 308 17.74 2.44 -3.28
C PHE A 308 18.68 3.64 -3.48
N ALA A 309 18.93 4.07 -4.71
CA ALA A 309 19.77 5.22 -4.98
C ALA A 309 19.04 6.56 -4.74
N PRO A 310 19.73 7.60 -4.23
CA PRO A 310 19.15 8.92 -3.98
C PRO A 310 18.56 9.56 -5.25
N ILE A 311 17.43 10.25 -5.09
CA ILE A 311 16.62 10.77 -6.19
C ILE A 311 16.63 12.29 -6.22
N TRP A 312 17.00 12.87 -7.36
CA TRP A 312 16.71 14.27 -7.69
C TRP A 312 15.58 14.33 -8.71
N CYS A 313 14.56 15.16 -8.41
CA CYS A 313 13.37 15.34 -9.24
C CYS A 313 13.34 16.76 -9.82
N ALA A 314 13.18 16.89 -11.12
CA ALA A 314 13.12 18.18 -11.79
C ALA A 314 11.83 18.97 -11.49
N TRP A 315 10.88 18.43 -10.75
CA TRP A 315 9.65 19.13 -10.34
C TRP A 315 9.92 20.44 -9.56
N GLY A 316 11.12 20.65 -9.06
CA GLY A 316 11.50 21.95 -8.50
C GLY A 316 11.41 23.12 -9.50
N TYR A 317 11.45 22.83 -10.79
CA TYR A 317 11.27 23.80 -11.88
C TYR A 317 9.83 23.91 -12.37
N GLU A 318 8.92 23.14 -11.81
CA GLU A 318 7.51 23.08 -12.20
C GLU A 318 7.28 22.72 -13.69
N ARG A 319 6.03 22.76 -14.14
CA ARG A 319 5.63 22.43 -15.53
C ARG A 319 6.34 23.23 -16.59
N ASP A 320 6.66 24.51 -16.33
CA ASP A 320 7.20 25.43 -17.30
C ASP A 320 8.73 25.42 -17.42
N PHE A 321 9.37 24.34 -16.95
CA PHE A 321 10.83 24.18 -17.00
C PHE A 321 11.39 24.35 -18.42
N ARG A 322 12.63 24.79 -18.49
CA ARG A 322 13.47 24.73 -19.68
C ARG A 322 14.47 23.58 -19.52
N VAL A 323 14.70 22.83 -20.60
CA VAL A 323 15.59 21.65 -20.56
C VAL A 323 17.00 22.02 -20.08
N GLU A 324 17.47 23.24 -20.46
CA GLU A 324 18.78 23.77 -20.05
C GLU A 324 18.90 23.95 -18.53
N GLN A 325 17.80 24.29 -17.82
CA GLN A 325 17.78 24.39 -16.37
C GLN A 325 18.05 23.02 -15.72
N ILE A 326 17.41 21.98 -16.25
CA ILE A 326 17.64 20.61 -15.80
C ILE A 326 19.09 20.22 -16.05
N TYR A 327 19.60 20.42 -17.27
CA TYR A 327 20.99 20.10 -17.63
C TYR A 327 22.01 20.82 -16.75
N ALA A 328 21.77 22.09 -16.43
CA ALA A 328 22.65 22.86 -15.57
C ALA A 328 22.69 22.33 -14.12
N THR A 329 21.61 21.66 -13.67
CA THR A 329 21.50 21.12 -12.30
C THR A 329 22.12 19.73 -12.15
N LEU A 330 22.19 18.93 -13.22
CA LEU A 330 22.72 17.54 -13.15
C LEU A 330 24.09 17.44 -12.50
N PRO A 331 25.11 18.28 -12.84
CA PRO A 331 26.41 18.21 -12.19
C PRO A 331 26.35 18.42 -10.69
N LYS A 332 25.53 19.36 -10.22
CA LYS A 332 25.36 19.68 -8.79
C LYS A 332 24.60 18.55 -8.08
N ALA A 333 23.55 17.98 -8.68
CA ALA A 333 22.83 16.85 -8.14
C ALA A 333 23.78 15.64 -7.96
N LYS A 334 24.60 15.32 -8.99
CA LYS A 334 25.58 14.24 -8.89
C LYS A 334 26.67 14.52 -7.85
N GLU A 335 27.18 15.75 -7.77
CA GLU A 335 28.15 16.16 -6.77
C GLU A 335 27.64 15.97 -5.34
N LEU A 336 26.35 16.21 -5.10
CA LEU A 336 25.68 15.95 -3.82
C LEU A 336 25.41 14.49 -3.54
N GLY A 337 25.59 13.58 -4.51
CA GLY A 337 25.41 12.14 -4.35
C GLY A 337 24.04 11.63 -4.78
N PHE A 338 23.25 12.41 -5.50
CA PHE A 338 22.04 11.93 -6.16
C PHE A 338 22.37 11.11 -7.39
N GLU A 339 21.62 10.05 -7.63
CA GLU A 339 21.87 9.13 -8.76
C GLU A 339 20.71 9.06 -9.75
N TRP A 340 19.48 9.30 -9.33
CA TRP A 340 18.35 9.43 -10.25
C TRP A 340 18.12 10.90 -10.62
N ALA A 341 17.74 11.12 -11.88
CA ALA A 341 17.22 12.40 -12.38
C ALA A 341 15.84 12.14 -13.00
N VAL A 342 14.80 12.63 -12.33
CA VAL A 342 13.41 12.46 -12.77
C VAL A 342 13.03 13.62 -13.66
N LEU A 343 12.68 13.34 -14.93
CA LEU A 343 11.94 14.26 -15.79
C LEU A 343 10.46 14.17 -15.41
N ASP A 344 10.04 15.10 -14.57
CA ASP A 344 8.70 15.15 -13.99
C ASP A 344 7.67 15.77 -14.96
N ASP A 345 6.46 16.06 -14.48
CA ASP A 345 5.37 16.62 -15.26
C ASP A 345 5.78 17.86 -16.09
N GLY A 346 5.20 17.97 -17.29
CA GLY A 346 5.43 19.09 -18.21
C GLY A 346 6.34 18.77 -19.42
N TRP A 347 6.82 17.54 -19.57
CA TRP A 347 7.52 17.12 -20.80
C TRP A 347 6.56 16.85 -21.97
N GLN A 348 5.32 16.55 -21.65
CA GLN A 348 4.21 16.24 -22.56
C GLN A 348 3.34 17.46 -22.82
N THR A 349 2.54 17.39 -23.90
CA THR A 349 1.55 18.43 -24.22
C THR A 349 0.32 18.35 -23.30
N ASN A 350 -0.18 17.13 -23.07
CA ASN A 350 -1.40 16.85 -22.31
C ASN A 350 -1.26 15.46 -21.62
N GLU A 351 -1.96 15.28 -20.53
CA GLU A 351 -2.28 13.95 -20.01
C GLU A 351 -3.24 13.26 -21.00
N GLY A 352 -3.05 11.96 -21.21
CA GLY A 352 -3.83 11.17 -22.18
C GLY A 352 -3.07 10.90 -23.47
N ASP A 353 -2.63 11.94 -24.17
CA ASP A 353 -1.88 11.79 -25.42
C ASP A 353 -0.43 11.38 -25.23
N TRP A 354 0.18 11.88 -24.16
CA TRP A 354 1.60 11.65 -23.84
C TRP A 354 2.51 12.01 -25.02
N LYS A 355 2.13 13.02 -25.77
CA LYS A 355 2.92 13.57 -26.88
C LYS A 355 3.96 14.52 -26.33
N ILE A 356 5.18 14.43 -26.87
CA ILE A 356 6.29 15.29 -26.48
C ILE A 356 5.98 16.75 -26.79
N ASP A 357 6.13 17.66 -25.83
CA ASP A 357 6.00 19.09 -26.07
C ASP A 357 7.15 19.61 -26.94
N ARG A 358 6.81 19.92 -28.21
CA ARG A 358 7.79 20.38 -29.22
C ARG A 358 8.37 21.75 -28.91
N ARG A 359 7.81 22.52 -27.98
CA ARG A 359 8.40 23.78 -27.53
C ARG A 359 9.64 23.51 -26.66
N LYS A 360 9.66 22.43 -25.89
CA LYS A 360 10.77 22.00 -25.03
C LYS A 360 11.71 21.02 -25.72
N PHE A 361 11.15 20.14 -26.54
CA PHE A 361 11.84 19.06 -27.23
C PHE A 361 11.53 19.11 -28.74
N PRO A 362 12.06 20.12 -29.50
CA PRO A 362 11.63 20.39 -30.87
C PRO A 362 11.87 19.23 -31.85
N ARG A 363 12.88 18.38 -31.61
CA ARG A 363 13.16 17.20 -32.43
C ARG A 363 12.42 15.93 -31.97
N GLY A 364 11.57 16.04 -30.89
CA GLY A 364 10.77 14.96 -30.35
C GLY A 364 11.59 13.78 -29.82
N ASP A 365 11.36 12.59 -30.36
CA ASP A 365 12.02 11.36 -29.90
C ASP A 365 13.56 11.49 -29.87
N ALA A 366 14.14 12.24 -30.80
CA ALA A 366 15.58 12.49 -30.81
C ALA A 366 16.04 13.33 -29.63
N ASP A 367 15.22 14.27 -29.14
CA ASP A 367 15.54 15.06 -27.96
C ASP A 367 15.32 14.26 -26.67
N MET A 368 14.34 13.37 -26.62
CA MET A 368 14.17 12.47 -25.45
C MET A 368 15.38 11.53 -25.33
N ARG A 369 15.86 10.97 -26.43
CA ARG A 369 17.11 10.18 -26.44
C ARG A 369 18.33 11.02 -26.06
N ALA A 370 18.41 12.26 -26.51
CA ALA A 370 19.49 13.17 -26.13
C ALA A 370 19.42 13.52 -24.64
N PHE A 371 18.23 13.72 -24.07
CA PHE A 371 18.02 13.96 -22.66
C PHE A 371 18.53 12.81 -21.80
N THR A 372 18.12 11.58 -22.10
CA THR A 372 18.56 10.40 -21.36
C THR A 372 20.06 10.16 -21.49
N ALA A 373 20.64 10.41 -22.67
CA ALA A 373 22.08 10.34 -22.88
C ALA A 373 22.84 11.40 -22.05
N GLU A 374 22.31 12.62 -21.94
CA GLU A 374 22.90 13.69 -21.15
C GLU A 374 22.87 13.36 -19.65
N VAL A 375 21.76 12.85 -19.13
CA VAL A 375 21.65 12.38 -17.74
C VAL A 375 22.73 11.32 -17.46
N ARG A 376 22.86 10.32 -18.36
CA ARG A 376 23.89 9.28 -18.21
C ARG A 376 25.32 9.82 -18.30
N ARG A 377 25.57 10.83 -19.13
CA ARG A 377 26.88 11.47 -19.25
C ARG A 377 27.33 12.06 -17.90
N HIS A 378 26.37 12.49 -17.07
CA HIS A 378 26.64 12.95 -15.70
C HIS A 378 26.71 11.80 -14.68
N GLY A 379 26.64 10.52 -15.11
CA GLY A 379 26.66 9.36 -14.22
C GLY A 379 25.38 9.22 -13.39
N MET A 380 24.27 9.71 -13.90
CA MET A 380 22.94 9.60 -13.30
C MET A 380 22.02 8.71 -14.16
N ARG A 381 20.89 8.30 -13.58
CA ARG A 381 19.87 7.46 -14.21
C ARG A 381 18.63 8.28 -14.54
N PRO A 382 18.15 8.27 -15.80
CA PRO A 382 16.95 9.00 -16.19
C PRO A 382 15.67 8.24 -15.80
N ARG A 383 14.70 8.94 -15.19
CA ARG A 383 13.35 8.44 -14.91
C ARG A 383 12.30 9.36 -15.53
N LEU A 384 11.20 8.81 -16.06
CA LEU A 384 10.12 9.57 -16.68
C LEU A 384 8.87 9.54 -15.81
N TRP A 385 8.23 10.68 -15.63
CA TRP A 385 6.92 10.82 -14.99
C TRP A 385 5.77 10.61 -15.98
N LEU A 386 4.70 9.93 -15.50
CA LEU A 386 3.45 9.70 -16.21
C LEU A 386 2.28 9.74 -15.20
N ALA A 387 1.10 10.21 -15.62
CA ALA A 387 -0.17 10.06 -14.90
C ALA A 387 -1.17 9.21 -15.72
N PRO A 388 -1.01 7.89 -15.76
CA PRO A 388 -1.85 7.01 -16.57
C PRO A 388 -3.31 7.09 -16.20
N LEU A 389 -4.20 6.71 -17.13
CA LEU A 389 -5.66 6.70 -17.00
C LEU A 389 -6.32 8.08 -16.89
N ALA A 390 -5.56 9.17 -16.92
CA ALA A 390 -6.09 10.53 -17.01
C ALA A 390 -6.03 11.02 -18.46
N ALA A 391 -7.16 11.52 -18.99
CA ALA A 391 -7.26 12.11 -20.31
C ALA A 391 -7.75 13.57 -20.21
N ASP A 392 -6.84 14.51 -20.46
CA ASP A 392 -7.12 15.95 -20.45
C ASP A 392 -8.11 16.31 -21.57
N PRO A 393 -9.03 17.28 -21.35
CA PRO A 393 -9.98 17.75 -22.39
C PRO A 393 -9.34 18.23 -23.69
N GLY A 394 -8.08 18.62 -23.68
CA GLY A 394 -7.32 19.01 -24.86
C GLY A 394 -6.64 17.85 -25.60
N SER A 395 -6.76 16.62 -25.11
CA SER A 395 -6.10 15.46 -25.70
C SER A 395 -6.86 14.92 -26.92
N ASP A 396 -6.12 14.38 -27.92
CA ASP A 396 -6.71 13.69 -29.06
C ASP A 396 -7.43 12.40 -28.64
N VAL A 397 -7.04 11.79 -27.52
CA VAL A 397 -7.72 10.63 -26.94
C VAL A 397 -9.20 10.88 -26.71
N LEU A 398 -9.60 12.08 -26.30
CA LEU A 398 -11.02 12.41 -26.11
C LEU A 398 -11.79 12.59 -27.44
N HIS A 399 -11.12 12.65 -28.56
CA HIS A 399 -11.75 12.75 -29.89
C HIS A 399 -11.66 11.41 -30.63
N ASP A 400 -10.50 10.77 -30.63
CA ASP A 400 -10.21 9.61 -31.46
C ASP A 400 -10.45 8.28 -30.72
N HIS A 401 -10.41 8.29 -29.38
CA HIS A 401 -10.48 7.11 -28.50
C HIS A 401 -11.44 7.29 -27.32
N VAL A 402 -12.57 7.95 -27.55
CA VAL A 402 -13.63 8.13 -26.55
C VAL A 402 -14.16 6.80 -26.01
N ASP A 403 -14.00 5.74 -26.76
CA ASP A 403 -14.30 4.37 -26.36
C ASP A 403 -13.45 3.88 -25.17
N MET A 404 -12.27 4.48 -24.92
CA MET A 404 -11.45 4.13 -23.76
C MET A 404 -11.99 4.67 -22.44
N LEU A 405 -12.94 5.61 -22.46
CA LEU A 405 -13.39 6.30 -21.24
C LEU A 405 -14.29 5.43 -20.38
N LEU A 406 -14.15 5.61 -19.08
CA LEU A 406 -15.01 4.99 -18.07
C LEU A 406 -16.31 5.77 -17.92
N LEU A 407 -17.47 5.09 -18.04
CA LEU A 407 -18.79 5.68 -17.86
C LEU A 407 -19.44 5.12 -16.59
N ASP A 408 -20.15 5.98 -15.88
CA ASP A 408 -21.04 5.57 -14.81
C ASP A 408 -22.36 4.94 -15.36
N LYS A 409 -23.25 4.53 -14.46
CA LYS A 409 -24.53 3.89 -14.83
C LYS A 409 -25.51 4.84 -15.51
N GLU A 410 -25.35 6.15 -15.36
CA GLU A 410 -26.10 7.21 -16.02
C GLU A 410 -25.52 7.59 -17.38
N GLY A 411 -24.35 7.03 -17.75
CA GLY A 411 -23.63 7.32 -18.98
C GLY A 411 -22.77 8.58 -18.92
N ALA A 412 -22.54 9.14 -17.73
CA ALA A 412 -21.62 10.26 -17.52
C ALA A 412 -20.16 9.76 -17.40
N PHE A 413 -19.22 10.62 -17.83
CA PHE A 413 -17.80 10.31 -17.71
C PHE A 413 -17.32 10.40 -16.25
N GLN A 414 -16.54 9.42 -15.83
CA GLN A 414 -15.76 9.50 -14.60
C GLN A 414 -14.67 10.54 -14.76
N THR A 415 -14.49 11.39 -13.75
CA THR A 415 -13.50 12.48 -13.77
C THR A 415 -12.28 12.19 -12.90
N VAL A 416 -11.15 12.79 -13.25
CA VAL A 416 -9.96 12.98 -12.40
C VAL A 416 -9.88 14.47 -12.09
N THR A 417 -10.44 14.89 -10.95
CA THR A 417 -10.66 16.31 -10.63
C THR A 417 -9.37 17.09 -10.50
N TRP A 418 -8.31 16.48 -9.95
CA TRP A 418 -7.04 17.16 -9.72
C TRP A 418 -6.39 17.65 -11.04
N TRP A 419 -6.48 16.86 -12.10
CA TRP A 419 -5.95 17.23 -13.42
C TRP A 419 -7.01 17.75 -14.39
N ASN A 420 -8.26 17.97 -13.92
CA ASN A 420 -9.37 18.34 -14.80
C ASN A 420 -9.52 17.37 -15.99
N ALA A 421 -9.31 16.09 -15.77
CA ALA A 421 -9.25 15.06 -16.78
C ALA A 421 -10.43 14.09 -16.67
N LEU A 422 -10.57 13.21 -17.69
CA LEU A 422 -11.52 12.10 -17.68
C LEU A 422 -10.77 10.79 -17.48
N THR A 423 -11.40 9.85 -16.75
CA THR A 423 -10.78 8.56 -16.43
C THR A 423 -10.93 7.59 -17.60
N GLN A 424 -9.82 6.96 -18.01
CA GLN A 424 -9.83 5.83 -18.92
C GLN A 424 -10.06 4.53 -18.17
N CYS A 425 -10.76 3.57 -18.79
CA CYS A 425 -11.06 2.28 -18.15
C CYS A 425 -9.82 1.36 -18.14
N PRO A 426 -9.31 0.95 -16.97
CA PRO A 426 -8.13 0.09 -16.87
C PRO A 426 -8.38 -1.35 -17.31
N ALA A 427 -9.63 -1.79 -17.41
CA ALA A 427 -9.99 -3.14 -17.84
C ALA A 427 -10.32 -3.21 -19.35
N TYR A 428 -10.24 -2.12 -20.07
CA TYR A 428 -10.42 -2.10 -21.52
C TYR A 428 -9.10 -2.36 -22.23
N GLN A 429 -9.04 -3.43 -23.04
CA GLN A 429 -7.77 -3.89 -23.61
C GLN A 429 -7.05 -2.82 -24.43
N PRO A 430 -7.72 -1.98 -25.27
CA PRO A 430 -7.03 -0.89 -25.99
C PRO A 430 -6.38 0.13 -25.04
N THR A 431 -6.95 0.42 -23.87
CA THR A 431 -6.31 1.28 -22.87
C THR A 431 -5.02 0.64 -22.35
N ILE A 432 -5.08 -0.66 -22.03
CA ILE A 432 -3.89 -1.40 -21.56
C ILE A 432 -2.79 -1.36 -22.63
N ASP A 433 -3.14 -1.70 -23.88
CA ASP A 433 -2.19 -1.76 -25.00
C ASP A 433 -1.54 -0.39 -25.25
N PHE A 434 -2.30 0.69 -25.18
CA PHE A 434 -1.80 2.05 -25.33
C PHE A 434 -0.70 2.39 -24.31
N TYR A 435 -0.94 2.13 -23.02
CA TYR A 435 0.06 2.42 -21.98
C TYR A 435 1.24 1.46 -21.99
N VAL A 436 1.03 0.20 -22.35
CA VAL A 436 2.12 -0.77 -22.55
C VAL A 436 3.07 -0.30 -23.65
N GLU A 437 2.54 0.15 -24.80
CA GLU A 437 3.38 0.67 -25.90
C GLU A 437 4.08 1.99 -25.51
N LEU A 438 3.43 2.87 -24.77
CA LEU A 438 4.06 4.09 -24.24
C LEU A 438 5.26 3.77 -23.34
N VAL A 439 5.10 2.82 -22.43
CA VAL A 439 6.17 2.42 -21.49
C VAL A 439 7.33 1.74 -22.23
N LYS A 440 7.02 0.85 -23.21
CA LYS A 440 8.05 0.26 -24.07
C LYS A 440 8.83 1.32 -24.84
N LYS A 441 8.13 2.34 -25.34
CA LYS A 441 8.76 3.46 -26.03
C LYS A 441 9.64 4.28 -25.09
N ALA A 442 9.15 4.60 -23.89
CA ALA A 442 9.90 5.38 -22.90
C ALA A 442 11.20 4.69 -22.46
N ILE A 443 11.13 3.39 -22.14
CA ILE A 443 12.29 2.65 -21.67
C ILE A 443 13.15 2.12 -22.82
N GLY A 444 12.52 1.47 -23.82
CA GLY A 444 13.24 0.81 -24.91
C GLY A 444 13.78 1.76 -25.98
N ASP A 445 12.99 2.77 -26.37
CA ASP A 445 13.37 3.69 -27.47
C ASP A 445 14.03 4.98 -26.94
N TRP A 446 13.40 5.66 -25.97
CA TRP A 446 13.97 6.91 -25.43
C TRP A 446 15.10 6.64 -24.43
N GLY A 447 15.15 5.45 -23.83
CA GLY A 447 16.23 5.01 -22.97
C GLY A 447 16.10 5.49 -21.53
N PHE A 448 14.90 5.72 -21.02
CA PHE A 448 14.70 5.89 -19.58
C PHE A 448 15.00 4.58 -18.85
N GLU A 449 15.47 4.68 -17.61
CA GLU A 449 15.79 3.52 -16.77
C GLU A 449 14.73 3.28 -15.68
N GLY A 450 13.69 4.09 -15.64
CA GLY A 450 12.55 3.95 -14.74
C GLY A 450 11.41 4.85 -15.11
N ILE A 451 10.26 4.60 -14.50
CA ILE A 451 9.06 5.42 -14.61
C ILE A 451 8.50 5.75 -13.22
N LYS A 452 7.99 6.97 -13.06
CA LYS A 452 7.18 7.41 -11.93
C LYS A 452 5.75 7.54 -12.40
N LEU A 453 4.85 6.73 -11.86
CA LEU A 453 3.42 6.75 -12.12
C LEU A 453 2.75 7.52 -10.99
N ASP A 454 1.98 8.55 -11.32
CA ASP A 454 1.50 9.51 -10.34
C ASP A 454 -0.01 9.73 -10.42
N GLY A 455 -0.63 9.98 -9.26
CA GLY A 455 -2.02 10.35 -9.15
C GLY A 455 -2.80 9.61 -8.06
N GLN A 456 -3.71 10.31 -7.39
CA GLN A 456 -4.62 9.72 -6.41
C GLN A 456 -5.59 8.70 -7.04
N HIS A 457 -5.95 8.86 -8.30
CA HIS A 457 -6.78 7.95 -9.08
C HIS A 457 -6.11 6.61 -9.40
N LEU A 458 -4.82 6.43 -9.09
CA LEU A 458 -4.12 5.15 -9.25
C LEU A 458 -4.59 4.06 -8.29
N ASN A 459 -5.29 4.43 -7.21
CA ASN A 459 -5.68 3.53 -6.14
C ASN A 459 -7.03 2.85 -6.37
N ALA A 460 -7.94 3.49 -7.07
CA ALA A 460 -9.28 2.97 -7.34
C ALA A 460 -9.89 3.63 -8.58
N VAL A 461 -10.81 2.92 -9.20
CA VAL A 461 -11.71 3.44 -10.23
C VAL A 461 -13.14 3.01 -9.91
N ALA A 462 -14.12 3.74 -10.47
CA ALA A 462 -15.52 3.36 -10.35
C ALA A 462 -15.87 2.13 -11.22
N PRO A 463 -17.00 1.43 -10.95
CA PRO A 463 -17.56 0.46 -11.86
C PRO A 463 -17.84 1.07 -13.24
N CYS A 464 -17.46 0.36 -14.31
CA CYS A 464 -17.56 0.85 -15.68
C CYS A 464 -18.79 0.32 -16.38
N HIS A 465 -19.67 1.21 -16.81
CA HIS A 465 -20.88 0.90 -17.57
C HIS A 465 -20.79 1.22 -19.06
N ASN A 466 -19.57 1.46 -19.57
CA ASN A 466 -19.39 1.76 -21.00
C ASN A 466 -19.75 0.52 -21.86
N PRO A 467 -20.76 0.59 -22.72
CA PRO A 467 -21.22 -0.55 -23.53
C PRO A 467 -20.20 -1.03 -24.56
N ALA A 468 -19.21 -0.19 -24.91
CA ALA A 468 -18.15 -0.55 -25.84
C ALA A 468 -17.18 -1.60 -25.23
N HIS A 469 -17.05 -1.66 -23.90
CA HIS A 469 -16.04 -2.49 -23.23
C HIS A 469 -16.40 -3.97 -23.13
N LYS A 470 -17.69 -4.33 -23.23
CA LYS A 470 -18.18 -5.71 -23.12
C LYS A 470 -17.73 -6.41 -21.81
N HIS A 471 -17.65 -5.66 -20.72
CA HIS A 471 -17.37 -6.22 -19.40
C HIS A 471 -18.42 -7.27 -19.02
N ALA A 472 -18.03 -8.33 -18.33
CA ALA A 472 -18.95 -9.30 -17.77
C ALA A 472 -19.76 -8.69 -16.60
N SER A 473 -19.14 -7.76 -15.86
CA SER A 473 -19.74 -6.96 -14.81
C SER A 473 -19.14 -5.54 -14.84
N PRO A 474 -19.90 -4.51 -14.46
CA PRO A 474 -19.34 -3.16 -14.28
C PRO A 474 -18.14 -3.11 -13.32
N GLU A 475 -18.10 -3.98 -12.33
CA GLU A 475 -17.00 -4.11 -11.35
C GLU A 475 -15.70 -4.64 -11.96
N ASP A 476 -15.69 -5.08 -13.22
CA ASP A 476 -14.46 -5.54 -13.91
C ASP A 476 -13.42 -4.43 -14.01
N SER A 477 -13.81 -3.15 -14.08
CA SER A 477 -12.90 -2.02 -14.02
C SER A 477 -12.18 -1.93 -12.66
N VAL A 478 -12.92 -2.13 -11.57
CA VAL A 478 -12.40 -2.08 -10.20
C VAL A 478 -11.39 -3.20 -9.95
N THR A 479 -11.77 -4.43 -10.29
CA THR A 479 -10.90 -5.60 -10.10
C THR A 479 -9.76 -5.67 -11.11
N GLY A 480 -9.94 -5.08 -12.31
CA GLY A 480 -8.96 -5.04 -13.38
C GLY A 480 -7.83 -4.02 -13.18
N LEU A 481 -7.98 -3.08 -12.25
CA LEU A 481 -6.97 -2.03 -12.03
C LEU A 481 -5.59 -2.61 -11.68
N ALA A 482 -5.52 -3.60 -10.79
CA ALA A 482 -4.26 -4.27 -10.47
C ALA A 482 -3.64 -5.00 -11.69
N THR A 483 -4.48 -5.54 -12.58
CA THR A 483 -4.03 -6.18 -13.83
C THR A 483 -3.41 -5.15 -14.77
N PHE A 484 -4.01 -3.96 -14.87
CA PHE A 484 -3.46 -2.84 -15.64
C PHE A 484 -2.06 -2.44 -15.15
N TRP A 485 -1.87 -2.26 -13.84
CA TRP A 485 -0.56 -1.92 -13.29
C TRP A 485 0.47 -3.03 -13.52
N ASN A 486 0.07 -4.29 -13.39
CA ASN A 486 0.94 -5.42 -13.70
C ASN A 486 1.36 -5.46 -15.18
N ALA A 487 0.49 -5.07 -16.12
CA ALA A 487 0.84 -5.00 -17.54
C ALA A 487 1.90 -3.92 -17.80
N ILE A 488 1.74 -2.74 -17.19
CA ILE A 488 2.73 -1.64 -17.25
C ILE A 488 4.06 -2.07 -16.63
N TYR A 489 4.02 -2.67 -15.44
CA TYR A 489 5.21 -3.15 -14.73
C TYR A 489 6.00 -4.14 -15.60
N ARG A 490 5.31 -5.15 -16.17
CA ARG A 490 5.94 -6.12 -17.07
C ARG A 490 6.52 -5.46 -18.31
N ALA A 491 5.80 -4.53 -18.93
CA ALA A 491 6.30 -3.80 -20.09
C ALA A 491 7.60 -3.05 -19.81
N ALA A 492 7.71 -2.45 -18.60
CA ALA A 492 8.92 -1.77 -18.17
C ALA A 492 10.10 -2.75 -18.00
N HIS A 493 9.87 -3.86 -17.29
CA HIS A 493 10.92 -4.85 -17.00
C HIS A 493 11.27 -5.73 -18.21
N ASP A 494 10.34 -5.97 -19.14
CA ASP A 494 10.64 -6.64 -20.41
C ASP A 494 11.55 -5.77 -21.32
N ALA A 495 11.37 -4.45 -21.27
CA ALA A 495 12.22 -3.51 -22.01
C ALA A 495 13.59 -3.29 -21.31
N ASN A 496 13.63 -3.28 -19.99
CA ASN A 496 14.85 -3.19 -19.18
C ASN A 496 14.63 -3.92 -17.85
N PRO A 497 15.23 -5.09 -17.61
CA PRO A 497 15.07 -5.84 -16.36
C PRO A 497 15.47 -5.06 -15.09
N GLU A 498 16.33 -4.05 -15.22
CA GLU A 498 16.77 -3.17 -14.12
C GLU A 498 15.94 -1.87 -14.01
N ALA A 499 14.81 -1.79 -14.73
CA ALA A 499 13.91 -0.64 -14.63
C ALA A 499 13.37 -0.50 -13.21
N VAL A 500 13.10 0.74 -12.79
CA VAL A 500 12.43 1.03 -11.52
C VAL A 500 11.07 1.63 -11.80
N VAL A 501 10.02 0.95 -11.33
CA VAL A 501 8.64 1.43 -11.39
C VAL A 501 8.24 1.97 -10.02
N GLU A 502 7.96 3.26 -9.94
CA GLU A 502 7.44 3.96 -8.77
C GLU A 502 5.96 4.25 -8.96
N LEU A 503 5.12 3.88 -7.97
CA LEU A 503 3.72 4.26 -7.91
C LEU A 503 3.53 5.33 -6.82
N CYS A 504 3.23 6.56 -7.22
CA CYS A 504 3.00 7.70 -6.35
C CYS A 504 1.49 8.00 -6.24
N PRO A 505 0.81 7.67 -5.14
CA PRO A 505 -0.62 7.93 -4.99
C PRO A 505 -0.96 9.39 -4.59
N CYS A 506 -0.08 10.33 -4.85
CA CYS A 506 -0.30 11.79 -4.74
C CYS A 506 -0.90 12.24 -3.39
N GLY A 507 -0.26 11.83 -2.29
CA GLY A 507 -0.65 12.21 -0.92
C GLY A 507 -1.71 11.30 -0.27
N THR A 508 -2.29 10.36 -1.00
CA THR A 508 -3.31 9.43 -0.50
C THR A 508 -2.72 8.13 0.05
N ALA A 509 -3.56 7.18 0.48
CA ALA A 509 -3.14 5.89 0.97
C ALA A 509 -2.63 4.99 -0.17
N PHE A 510 -1.78 4.03 0.16
CA PHE A 510 -1.26 3.06 -0.78
C PHE A 510 -2.26 1.92 -1.03
N ALA A 511 -2.63 1.69 -2.29
CA ALA A 511 -3.48 0.57 -2.68
C ALA A 511 -2.70 -0.75 -2.64
N PHE A 512 -3.03 -1.61 -1.68
CA PHE A 512 -2.30 -2.86 -1.43
C PHE A 512 -2.24 -3.80 -2.63
N HIS A 513 -3.30 -3.86 -3.43
CA HIS A 513 -3.37 -4.73 -4.60
C HIS A 513 -2.46 -4.27 -5.77
N ASN A 514 -1.90 -3.04 -5.69
CA ASN A 514 -0.88 -2.56 -6.62
C ASN A 514 0.54 -3.03 -6.26
N LEU A 515 0.71 -3.66 -5.09
CA LEU A 515 2.00 -4.11 -4.57
C LEU A 515 2.83 -4.94 -5.59
N PRO A 516 2.26 -5.92 -6.33
CA PRO A 516 3.03 -6.72 -7.28
C PRO A 516 3.61 -5.92 -8.47
N ALA A 517 3.14 -4.69 -8.68
CA ALA A 517 3.53 -3.83 -9.80
C ALA A 517 4.42 -2.66 -9.38
N THR A 518 5.07 -2.72 -8.21
CA THR A 518 5.75 -1.56 -7.63
C THR A 518 7.13 -1.93 -7.08
N ASP A 519 8.19 -1.32 -7.62
CA ASP A 519 9.55 -1.44 -7.09
C ASP A 519 9.84 -0.43 -5.99
N GLN A 520 9.28 0.78 -6.09
CA GLN A 520 9.54 1.87 -5.16
C GLN A 520 8.24 2.55 -4.71
N PHE A 521 8.11 2.72 -3.40
CA PHE A 521 6.96 3.26 -2.70
C PHE A 521 7.31 4.62 -2.10
N PRO A 522 6.84 5.73 -2.68
CA PRO A 522 7.12 7.05 -2.12
C PRO A 522 6.26 7.32 -0.88
N SER A 523 6.72 8.24 -0.03
CA SER A 523 5.88 8.82 1.04
C SER A 523 4.69 9.58 0.50
N SER A 524 4.71 9.88 -0.76
CA SER A 524 3.63 10.48 -1.54
C SER A 524 3.15 11.80 -0.95
N ASP A 525 3.76 12.89 -1.36
CA ASP A 525 3.47 14.27 -0.95
C ASP A 525 3.11 14.41 0.55
N PRO A 526 3.99 14.04 1.48
CA PRO A 526 3.68 14.10 2.90
C PRO A 526 3.51 15.54 3.36
N LEU A 527 2.53 15.76 4.25
CA LEU A 527 2.23 17.08 4.82
C LEU A 527 3.10 17.41 6.03
N SER A 528 3.79 16.42 6.57
CA SER A 528 4.65 16.58 7.77
C SER A 528 5.71 15.49 7.87
N SER A 529 6.74 15.70 8.69
CA SER A 529 7.72 14.65 9.03
C SER A 529 7.09 13.46 9.75
N TRP A 530 6.01 13.68 10.50
CA TRP A 530 5.20 12.60 11.05
C TRP A 530 4.64 11.70 9.96
N GLN A 531 4.10 12.26 8.88
CA GLN A 531 3.60 11.47 7.76
C GLN A 531 4.72 10.67 7.08
N VAL A 532 5.91 11.24 6.88
CA VAL A 532 7.05 10.49 6.34
C VAL A 532 7.33 9.24 7.18
N ARG A 533 7.38 9.39 8.51
CA ARG A 533 7.71 8.29 9.42
C ARG A 533 6.57 7.28 9.58
N SER A 534 5.34 7.74 9.79
CA SER A 534 4.18 6.87 10.00
C SER A 534 3.77 6.10 8.74
N LYS A 535 3.80 6.75 7.56
CA LYS A 535 3.64 6.08 6.25
C LYS A 535 4.76 5.07 6.02
N GLY A 536 6.02 5.46 6.32
CA GLY A 536 7.18 4.58 6.19
C GLY A 536 7.05 3.32 7.04
N LYS A 537 6.66 3.44 8.31
CA LYS A 537 6.41 2.29 9.19
C LYS A 537 5.29 1.40 8.64
N SER A 538 4.20 1.99 8.12
CA SER A 538 3.07 1.26 7.55
C SER A 538 3.47 0.48 6.29
N ILE A 539 4.16 1.14 5.36
CA ILE A 539 4.61 0.53 4.10
C ILE A 539 5.61 -0.59 4.38
N LYS A 540 6.58 -0.37 5.31
CA LYS A 540 7.54 -1.42 5.69
C LYS A 540 6.87 -2.66 6.30
N ALA A 541 5.76 -2.51 7.01
CA ALA A 541 4.98 -3.65 7.49
C ALA A 541 4.35 -4.45 6.33
N LEU A 542 3.89 -3.76 5.28
CA LEU A 542 3.20 -4.36 4.14
C LEU A 542 4.13 -4.98 3.09
N ILE A 543 5.36 -4.48 2.95
CA ILE A 543 6.29 -4.94 1.91
C ILE A 543 7.49 -5.71 2.49
N GLY A 544 7.69 -5.66 3.82
CA GLY A 544 8.73 -6.42 4.52
C GLY A 544 10.15 -6.07 4.04
N GLU A 545 11.01 -7.06 3.94
CA GLU A 545 12.41 -6.92 3.52
C GLU A 545 12.59 -6.53 2.04
N ARG A 546 11.52 -6.54 1.25
CA ARG A 546 11.51 -6.20 -0.17
C ARG A 546 11.17 -4.74 -0.43
N SER A 547 11.34 -3.88 0.56
CA SER A 547 10.87 -2.53 0.46
C SER A 547 11.92 -1.54 0.00
N SER A 548 11.64 -0.85 -1.12
CA SER A 548 12.23 0.44 -1.40
C SER A 548 11.22 1.53 -1.07
N TYR A 549 11.11 1.92 0.21
CA TYR A 549 10.35 3.09 0.61
C TYR A 549 11.18 4.35 0.35
N ALA A 550 10.60 5.34 -0.32
CA ALA A 550 11.27 6.60 -0.66
C ALA A 550 10.62 7.80 0.05
N GLY A 551 11.40 8.83 0.32
CA GLY A 551 10.92 10.08 0.90
C GLY A 551 10.08 10.93 -0.05
N ASP A 552 9.81 10.46 -1.27
CA ASP A 552 9.27 11.23 -2.37
C ASP A 552 10.22 12.41 -2.71
N HIS A 553 9.80 13.40 -3.46
CA HIS A 553 10.62 14.59 -3.72
C HIS A 553 10.51 15.66 -2.61
N VAL A 554 10.23 15.25 -1.38
CA VAL A 554 10.03 16.14 -0.23
C VAL A 554 11.14 15.96 0.78
N GLU A 555 12.09 16.88 0.77
CA GLU A 555 13.12 17.03 1.79
C GLU A 555 12.61 17.72 3.04
N LEU A 556 11.56 18.53 2.91
CA LEU A 556 10.94 19.33 3.93
C LEU A 556 9.69 18.71 4.47
N SER A 557 9.75 18.24 5.66
CA SER A 557 8.54 17.94 6.39
C SER A 557 8.33 18.93 7.50
N ASP A 558 8.32 19.48 8.30
CA ASP A 558 8.09 20.47 9.35
C ASP A 558 8.74 21.85 9.07
N ASN A 559 8.75 22.32 7.84
CA ASN A 559 9.45 23.54 7.41
C ASN A 559 10.96 23.53 7.77
N ARG A 560 11.59 22.37 7.79
CA ARG A 560 13.02 22.17 8.03
C ARG A 560 13.64 21.43 6.86
N ASP A 561 14.78 21.92 6.41
CA ASP A 561 15.52 21.40 5.26
C ASP A 561 16.44 20.26 5.69
N ASP A 562 15.88 19.13 6.13
CA ASP A 562 16.68 17.96 6.51
C ASP A 562 16.05 16.63 6.10
N PHE A 563 16.88 15.61 6.04
CA PHE A 563 16.46 14.26 5.74
C PHE A 563 16.37 13.36 7.00
N ALA A 564 16.28 13.96 8.20
CA ALA A 564 16.29 13.19 9.44
C ALA A 564 15.20 12.14 9.52
N SER A 565 13.96 12.49 9.09
CA SER A 565 12.86 11.54 9.07
C SER A 565 13.05 10.45 8.01
N SER A 566 13.48 10.82 6.79
CA SER A 566 13.72 9.85 5.71
C SER A 566 14.83 8.88 6.07
N VAL A 567 16.00 9.37 6.53
CA VAL A 567 17.12 8.51 6.90
C VAL A 567 16.77 7.64 8.10
N GLY A 568 16.11 8.20 9.11
CA GLY A 568 15.82 7.49 10.36
C GLY A 568 14.77 6.39 10.23
N ILE A 569 13.80 6.53 9.31
CA ILE A 569 12.85 5.46 8.98
C ILE A 569 13.42 4.47 7.94
N GLY A 570 14.61 4.72 7.41
CA GLY A 570 15.19 3.93 6.33
C GLY A 570 14.42 4.11 5.01
N ALA A 571 14.15 5.36 4.64
CA ALA A 571 13.65 5.73 3.33
C ALA A 571 14.79 6.14 2.39
N VAL A 572 14.60 5.93 1.10
CA VAL A 572 15.46 6.52 0.07
C VAL A 572 15.26 8.04 0.10
N ILE A 573 16.35 8.80 0.16
CA ILE A 573 16.26 10.25 0.14
C ILE A 573 15.94 10.76 -1.26
N SER A 574 15.10 11.79 -1.30
CA SER A 574 14.66 12.42 -2.55
C SER A 574 14.54 13.93 -2.37
N SER A 575 14.87 14.68 -3.40
CA SER A 575 14.86 16.14 -3.41
C SER A 575 14.38 16.68 -4.75
N LYS A 576 13.86 17.92 -4.74
CA LYS A 576 13.45 18.66 -5.94
C LYS A 576 14.08 20.07 -6.02
N PHE A 577 15.29 20.22 -5.49
CA PHE A 577 15.97 21.52 -5.51
C PHE A 577 16.25 22.05 -6.91
N THR A 578 16.33 23.39 -7.03
CA THR A 578 16.75 24.12 -8.23
C THR A 578 18.16 24.71 -8.04
N TRP A 579 18.98 24.70 -9.12
CA TRP A 579 20.33 25.23 -9.14
C TRP A 579 20.83 25.39 -10.59
N PRO A 580 21.64 26.43 -10.97
CA PRO A 580 21.98 27.60 -10.16
C PRO A 580 20.73 28.36 -9.71
N LYS A 581 20.89 29.30 -8.75
CA LYS A 581 19.76 30.13 -8.27
C LYS A 581 19.04 30.73 -9.47
N ASP A 582 17.92 30.14 -9.85
CA ASP A 582 17.10 30.64 -10.95
C ASP A 582 16.17 31.72 -10.38
N THR A 583 16.25 32.93 -10.92
CA THR A 583 15.38 34.04 -10.55
C THR A 583 14.07 34.03 -11.34
N ASP A 584 13.93 33.17 -12.35
CA ASP A 584 12.70 33.02 -13.11
C ASP A 584 11.61 32.46 -12.18
N ARG A 585 10.53 33.20 -12.05
CA ARG A 585 9.45 32.87 -11.12
C ARG A 585 8.70 31.64 -11.61
N PRO A 586 8.53 30.61 -10.77
CA PRO A 586 7.58 29.54 -11.07
C PRO A 586 6.15 30.10 -11.11
N SER A 587 5.32 29.46 -11.89
CA SER A 587 3.89 29.82 -12.04
C SER A 587 3.07 29.55 -10.77
N VAL A 588 3.60 28.79 -9.82
CA VAL A 588 2.95 28.36 -8.57
C VAL A 588 3.65 29.00 -7.36
N PRO A 589 2.93 29.40 -6.31
CA PRO A 589 3.55 29.84 -5.06
C PRO A 589 4.51 28.80 -4.49
N LEU A 590 5.76 29.16 -4.34
CA LEU A 590 6.77 28.31 -3.72
C LEU A 590 6.57 28.23 -2.20
N PRO A 591 6.99 27.11 -1.57
CA PRO A 591 7.09 27.04 -0.13
C PRO A 591 8.07 28.12 0.39
N PRO A 592 8.01 28.48 1.69
CA PRO A 592 8.96 29.42 2.26
C PRO A 592 10.41 29.04 1.96
N GLY A 593 11.16 29.94 1.32
CA GLY A 593 12.53 29.69 0.88
C GLY A 593 12.66 29.03 -0.50
N GLY A 594 11.55 28.67 -1.17
CA GLY A 594 11.53 28.07 -2.49
C GLY A 594 12.21 26.69 -2.54
N PHE A 595 12.50 26.21 -3.75
CA PHE A 595 13.27 24.98 -3.98
C PHE A 595 14.76 25.26 -4.25
N VAL A 596 15.21 26.50 -4.13
CA VAL A 596 16.59 26.89 -4.39
C VAL A 596 17.54 26.22 -3.40
N LEU A 597 18.59 25.60 -3.90
CA LEU A 597 19.68 25.09 -3.07
C LEU A 597 20.49 26.28 -2.54
N THR A 598 20.36 26.58 -1.24
CA THR A 598 21.21 27.59 -0.56
C THR A 598 22.48 26.94 -0.02
N ASP A 599 23.48 27.76 0.33
CA ASP A 599 24.74 27.26 0.88
C ASP A 599 24.53 26.49 2.21
N GLU A 600 23.57 26.95 3.04
CA GLU A 600 23.21 26.30 4.30
C GLU A 600 22.54 24.95 4.05
N ARG A 601 21.61 24.87 3.08
CA ARG A 601 20.98 23.62 2.66
C ARG A 601 22.02 22.66 2.10
N GLU A 602 22.91 23.15 1.24
CA GLU A 602 23.95 22.32 0.65
C GLU A 602 24.86 21.69 1.70
N ALA A 603 25.32 22.47 2.69
CA ALA A 603 26.15 21.97 3.78
C ALA A 603 25.45 20.89 4.60
N LEU A 604 24.16 21.10 4.92
CA LEU A 604 23.34 20.16 5.67
C LEU A 604 23.08 18.87 4.86
N TRP A 605 22.74 19.00 3.58
CA TRP A 605 22.43 17.88 2.72
C TRP A 605 23.64 17.01 2.41
N ARG A 606 24.82 17.58 2.21
CA ARG A 606 26.07 16.82 2.08
C ARG A 606 26.28 15.87 3.26
N ARG A 607 25.97 16.33 4.46
CA ARG A 607 26.04 15.50 5.67
C ARG A 607 25.03 14.35 5.63
N TRP A 608 23.75 14.65 5.35
CA TRP A 608 22.70 13.64 5.30
C TRP A 608 22.89 12.64 4.16
N VAL A 609 23.22 13.11 2.96
CA VAL A 609 23.51 12.25 1.82
C VAL A 609 24.74 11.39 2.09
N GLY A 610 25.77 11.94 2.74
CA GLY A 610 26.94 11.20 3.19
C GLY A 610 26.58 10.07 4.17
N LEU A 611 25.76 10.36 5.20
CA LEU A 611 25.25 9.35 6.15
C LEU A 611 24.38 8.31 5.43
N TYR A 612 23.50 8.73 4.53
CA TYR A 612 22.67 7.84 3.74
C TYR A 612 23.51 6.86 2.92
N ASN A 613 24.44 7.34 2.11
CA ASN A 613 25.29 6.54 1.24
C ASN A 613 26.23 5.61 2.02
N THR A 614 26.69 6.05 3.21
CA THR A 614 27.56 5.24 4.07
C THR A 614 26.80 4.08 4.71
N HIS A 615 25.61 4.33 5.23
CA HIS A 615 24.88 3.35 6.02
C HIS A 615 23.79 2.62 5.22
N MET A 616 23.25 3.21 4.16
CA MET A 616 22.23 2.63 3.26
C MET A 616 21.12 1.89 4.04
N LEU A 617 20.49 2.58 5.00
CA LEU A 617 19.52 2.01 5.92
C LEU A 617 18.26 1.43 5.27
N PRO A 618 17.80 1.88 4.08
CA PRO A 618 16.69 1.23 3.39
C PRO A 618 16.91 -0.27 3.10
N LYS A 619 18.16 -0.70 2.98
CA LYS A 619 18.54 -2.11 2.78
C LYS A 619 18.66 -2.90 4.10
N GLY A 620 18.36 -2.30 5.24
CA GLY A 620 18.35 -2.95 6.54
C GLY A 620 17.00 -3.55 6.92
N GLU A 621 17.00 -4.40 7.94
CA GLU A 621 15.80 -4.94 8.56
C GLU A 621 15.17 -3.89 9.47
N TYR A 622 13.96 -3.45 9.17
CA TYR A 622 13.21 -2.53 10.03
C TYR A 622 12.55 -3.29 11.19
N LEU A 623 12.89 -2.93 12.43
CA LEU A 623 12.43 -3.60 13.66
C LEU A 623 11.15 -2.94 14.20
N GLY A 624 10.07 -2.98 13.43
CA GLY A 624 8.86 -2.20 13.64
C GLY A 624 8.06 -2.52 14.90
N THR A 625 8.26 -3.69 15.52
CA THR A 625 7.57 -4.11 16.75
C THR A 625 8.25 -3.65 18.02
N LEU A 626 9.43 -3.04 17.96
CA LEU A 626 10.18 -2.65 19.16
C LEU A 626 9.58 -1.45 19.90
N TYR A 627 8.91 -0.55 19.17
CA TYR A 627 8.36 0.67 19.73
C TYR A 627 6.92 0.86 19.27
N ASP A 628 6.05 1.21 20.23
CA ASP A 628 4.66 1.57 19.98
C ASP A 628 4.57 3.06 19.63
N ILE A 629 4.25 3.36 18.38
CA ILE A 629 4.23 4.73 17.86
C ILE A 629 3.20 5.63 18.58
N GLY A 630 2.18 5.08 19.19
CA GLY A 630 1.17 5.84 19.94
C GLY A 630 1.57 6.17 21.37
N PHE A 631 2.22 5.22 22.03
CA PHE A 631 2.38 5.24 23.50
C PHE A 631 3.83 5.38 23.97
N ASP A 632 4.83 5.01 23.18
CA ASP A 632 6.23 5.21 23.55
C ASP A 632 6.68 6.65 23.30
N LYS A 633 7.44 7.22 24.24
CA LYS A 633 8.00 8.57 24.11
C LYS A 633 9.48 8.55 24.54
N PRO A 634 10.36 9.25 23.81
CA PRO A 634 10.10 9.89 22.51
C PRO A 634 9.67 8.87 21.45
N GLU A 635 9.06 9.29 20.32
CA GLU A 635 8.83 8.42 19.18
C GLU A 635 10.16 7.80 18.75
N ALA A 636 10.16 6.49 18.45
CA ALA A 636 11.39 5.78 18.13
C ALA A 636 11.23 4.78 17.00
N HIS A 637 12.29 4.65 16.19
CA HIS A 637 12.41 3.65 15.13
C HIS A 637 13.76 2.95 15.24
N ALA A 638 13.82 1.68 14.83
CA ALA A 638 15.06 0.90 14.84
C ALA A 638 15.24 0.10 13.56
N ILE A 639 16.49 0.03 13.09
CA ILE A 639 16.89 -0.71 11.90
C ILE A 639 18.13 -1.52 12.25
N ARG A 640 18.15 -2.81 11.85
CA ARG A 640 19.33 -3.67 11.95
C ARG A 640 19.98 -3.81 10.59
N LYS A 641 21.29 -3.60 10.53
CA LYS A 641 22.05 -3.78 9.28
C LYS A 641 23.53 -4.04 9.55
N ASP A 642 24.10 -5.00 8.84
CA ASP A 642 25.53 -5.31 8.84
C ASP A 642 26.13 -5.49 10.27
N GLY A 643 25.38 -6.14 11.17
CA GLY A 643 25.79 -6.38 12.56
C GLY A 643 25.65 -5.17 13.48
N ALA A 644 25.25 -4.00 12.99
CA ALA A 644 24.92 -2.83 13.76
C ALA A 644 23.41 -2.68 13.94
N GLN A 645 23.02 -1.95 14.98
CA GLN A 645 21.62 -1.52 15.16
C GLN A 645 21.57 0.00 15.25
N TYR A 646 20.65 0.56 14.46
CA TYR A 646 20.45 2.00 14.33
C TYR A 646 19.14 2.37 15.00
N TYR A 647 19.15 3.47 15.74
CA TYR A 647 17.99 4.01 16.43
C TYR A 647 17.80 5.47 16.07
N THR A 648 16.58 5.86 15.81
CA THR A 648 16.25 7.26 15.63
C THR A 648 15.09 7.64 16.55
N PHE A 649 15.28 8.70 17.33
CA PHE A 649 14.30 9.22 18.26
C PHE A 649 13.84 10.60 17.79
N TYR A 650 12.54 10.88 17.97
CA TYR A 650 11.93 12.14 17.55
C TYR A 650 11.09 12.74 18.68
N ALA A 651 11.31 14.01 18.95
CA ALA A 651 10.50 14.84 19.82
C ALA A 651 10.80 16.33 19.48
N PRO A 652 9.87 17.26 19.64
CA PRO A 652 10.19 18.70 19.50
C PRO A 652 11.37 19.10 20.38
N ARG A 653 11.39 18.63 21.63
CA ARG A 653 12.50 18.71 22.58
C ARG A 653 12.43 17.52 23.54
N TRP A 654 13.56 16.94 23.85
CA TRP A 654 13.69 15.85 24.80
C TRP A 654 14.82 16.11 25.80
N ASP A 655 14.55 15.84 27.05
CA ASP A 655 15.56 15.85 28.14
C ASP A 655 15.19 14.74 29.10
N GLY A 656 15.87 13.57 28.98
CA GLY A 656 15.50 12.37 29.71
C GLY A 656 16.31 11.16 29.26
N LYS A 657 15.77 9.97 29.48
CA LYS A 657 16.36 8.73 28.99
C LYS A 657 15.70 8.30 27.69
N VAL A 658 16.48 7.69 26.79
CA VAL A 658 16.01 6.93 25.64
C VAL A 658 16.28 5.44 25.85
N GLU A 659 15.42 4.59 25.33
CA GLU A 659 15.54 3.13 25.44
C GLU A 659 16.07 2.56 24.14
N LEU A 660 17.13 1.74 24.22
CA LEU A 660 17.66 0.96 23.10
C LEU A 660 17.13 -0.47 23.23
N ARG A 661 16.01 -0.74 22.58
CA ARG A 661 15.33 -2.03 22.62
C ARG A 661 15.88 -2.96 21.53
N GLY A 662 15.88 -4.27 21.79
CA GLY A 662 16.22 -5.30 20.81
C GLY A 662 17.71 -5.49 20.56
N LEU A 663 18.60 -4.89 21.35
CA LEU A 663 20.04 -5.20 21.28
C LEU A 663 20.29 -6.65 21.72
N PRO A 664 20.93 -7.48 20.90
CA PRO A 664 21.40 -8.80 21.33
C PRO A 664 22.29 -8.74 22.60
N ALA A 665 22.37 -9.85 23.33
CA ALA A 665 23.25 -9.95 24.50
C ALA A 665 24.70 -9.64 24.13
N GLY A 666 25.40 -8.85 24.96
CA GLY A 666 26.78 -8.41 24.75
C GLY A 666 26.93 -6.92 25.03
N ARG A 667 28.16 -6.44 24.86
CA ARG A 667 28.48 -5.02 25.04
C ARG A 667 28.41 -4.29 23.70
N TRP A 668 27.81 -3.12 23.68
CA TRP A 668 27.55 -2.32 22.47
C TRP A 668 28.09 -0.91 22.64
N GLN A 669 28.97 -0.49 21.74
CA GLN A 669 29.41 0.89 21.62
C GLN A 669 28.32 1.70 20.94
N VAL A 670 27.91 2.83 21.54
CA VAL A 670 26.86 3.69 21.02
C VAL A 670 27.45 5.03 20.59
N ARG A 671 27.09 5.47 19.38
CA ARG A 671 27.53 6.73 18.80
C ARG A 671 26.35 7.53 18.24
N ASP A 672 26.30 8.82 18.49
CA ASP A 672 25.44 9.75 17.75
C ASP A 672 26.07 10.02 16.39
N LEU A 673 25.44 9.49 15.34
CA LEU A 673 26.00 9.58 13.98
C LEU A 673 25.92 10.99 13.41
N PHE A 674 24.86 11.72 13.71
CA PHE A 674 24.69 13.07 13.18
C PHE A 674 25.65 14.06 13.86
N ASN A 675 25.86 13.98 15.15
CA ASN A 675 26.78 14.87 15.87
C ASN A 675 28.19 14.28 16.03
N GLU A 676 28.45 13.08 15.50
CA GLU A 676 29.73 12.38 15.54
C GLU A 676 30.29 12.20 16.97
N THR A 677 29.36 12.02 17.95
CA THR A 677 29.69 11.96 19.38
C THR A 677 29.61 10.53 19.88
N ASP A 678 30.66 10.09 20.57
CA ASP A 678 30.66 8.84 21.31
C ASP A 678 29.84 8.98 22.60
N LEU A 679 28.88 8.08 22.80
CA LEU A 679 27.98 8.05 23.95
C LEU A 679 28.34 6.92 24.95
N GLY A 680 29.42 6.19 24.69
CA GLY A 680 29.91 5.12 25.55
C GLY A 680 29.32 3.74 25.22
N VAL A 681 29.46 2.83 26.18
CA VAL A 681 29.12 1.41 26.03
C VAL A 681 27.89 1.07 26.86
N VAL A 682 26.96 0.30 26.29
CA VAL A 682 25.79 -0.26 26.96
C VAL A 682 25.79 -1.78 26.91
N ASP A 683 25.09 -2.43 27.81
CA ASP A 683 24.87 -3.88 27.81
C ASP A 683 23.55 -4.21 27.10
N GLY A 684 23.61 -5.12 26.10
CA GLY A 684 22.46 -5.69 25.41
C GLY A 684 21.90 -6.93 26.13
N GLY A 685 20.86 -7.56 25.52
CA GLY A 685 20.14 -8.69 26.07
C GLY A 685 18.94 -8.29 26.96
N ALA A 686 18.91 -7.03 27.38
CA ALA A 686 17.77 -6.36 28.02
C ALA A 686 17.63 -4.96 27.43
N VAL A 687 16.59 -4.23 27.83
CA VAL A 687 16.41 -2.83 27.42
C VAL A 687 17.52 -1.99 28.02
N ALA A 688 18.42 -1.48 27.17
CA ALA A 688 19.45 -0.54 27.60
C ALA A 688 18.89 0.90 27.59
N THR A 689 19.38 1.73 28.50
CA THR A 689 18.95 3.14 28.59
C THR A 689 20.14 4.09 28.52
N LEU A 690 19.99 5.21 27.83
CA LEU A 690 20.96 6.30 27.77
C LEU A 690 20.31 7.61 28.19
N PRO A 691 21.00 8.48 28.96
CA PRO A 691 20.61 9.87 29.08
C PRO A 691 20.75 10.55 27.72
N ALA A 692 19.74 11.31 27.32
CA ALA A 692 19.76 12.02 26.05
C ALA A 692 19.07 13.37 26.17
N ARG A 693 19.68 14.37 25.52
CA ARG A 693 19.10 15.68 25.36
C ARG A 693 19.23 16.09 23.89
N PHE A 694 18.10 16.32 23.25
CA PHE A 694 18.08 16.70 21.84
C PHE A 694 16.86 17.58 21.53
N GLU A 695 16.95 18.25 20.39
CA GLU A 695 15.84 18.93 19.72
C GLU A 695 15.59 18.26 18.39
N ARG A 696 14.31 17.98 18.07
CA ARG A 696 13.79 17.39 16.85
C ARG A 696 14.13 15.91 16.69
N PHE A 697 15.40 15.53 16.68
CA PHE A 697 15.82 14.13 16.48
C PHE A 697 17.14 13.80 17.19
N LEU A 698 17.34 12.49 17.40
CA LEU A 698 18.61 11.89 17.82
C LEU A 698 18.85 10.63 16.97
N PHE A 699 20.00 10.54 16.29
CA PHE A 699 20.33 9.45 15.38
C PHE A 699 21.52 8.65 15.89
N LEU A 700 21.27 7.43 16.37
CA LEU A 700 22.26 6.58 17.03
C LEU A 700 22.61 5.34 16.21
N GLN A 701 23.88 4.94 16.28
CA GLN A 701 24.37 3.64 15.88
C GLN A 701 24.91 2.90 17.10
N ALA A 702 24.51 1.63 17.25
CA ALA A 702 25.08 0.70 18.22
C ALA A 702 25.84 -0.40 17.46
N THR A 703 27.13 -0.60 17.79
CA THR A 703 27.99 -1.65 17.21
C THR A 703 28.55 -2.53 18.32
N PRO A 704 28.81 -3.84 18.10
CA PRO A 704 29.44 -4.69 19.12
C PRO A 704 30.75 -4.09 19.62
N ALA A 705 30.92 -3.92 20.93
CA ALA A 705 32.13 -3.39 21.52
C ALA A 705 33.28 -4.40 21.33
N GLY A 706 34.38 -3.92 20.71
CA GLY A 706 35.54 -4.77 20.40
C GLY A 706 35.61 -5.26 18.95
N SER A 707 34.62 -5.01 18.10
CA SER A 707 34.79 -5.08 16.65
C SER A 707 35.61 -3.83 16.22
N ALA A 708 36.76 -4.05 15.59
CA ALA A 708 37.48 -2.94 14.97
C ALA A 708 36.61 -2.24 13.95
N ALA A 709 36.56 -0.90 14.03
CA ALA A 709 35.81 -0.05 13.12
C ALA A 709 36.32 -0.12 11.69
#